data_4d175c0883c11ace30e1a1da378e45c8
#
_entry.id   4d175c0883c11ace30e1a1da378e45c8
#
_cell.length_a   1.000
_cell.length_b   1.000
_cell.length_c   1.000
_cell.angle_alpha   90.00
_cell.angle_beta   90.00
_cell.angle_gamma   90.00
#
_symmetry.space_group_name_H-M   'P 1'
#
loop_
_entity.id
_entity.type
_entity.pdbx_description
1 polymer ?
#
loop_
_entity_poly.entity_id
_entity_poly.type
_entity_poly.pdbx_seq_one_letter_code
_entity_poly.pdbx_strand_id
1 'polypeptide(L)'
;MGKIIAFADAGFGAGKFFFGANLCAISGGVFLDAAEKNVDASLVFNFPLVKNASEIIAISQDISPNILKGYFGSKNQPVLIKPDFDISSTQLLSKLLKQLSKTSSFIFVPLVEDIAMQNLIHECAMVLLFVEPHAFGVARAKDFINSAAKNFVAKDAIKFVICRKNISGQMKTMELAEAIGAEIFAEITYSDKDFIDALNSPDSSPLSNASFEFASSIKNLIDKISKEEFSAQVVALHENPNKIYAGFSAFKEKIHKELIEKMDLRSIRFDDTAGLNEVRQKAKKIVDELISLEKRATLTYEIRERISKEVLDQAIGLGVLEELIADQKISEILVNGPNKIFIEENGKLKPSSVKFESVAGLKTVIDRILAPIGRRIDEASPLVDARLSDGSRVNAVIEPVSLSGPLLSIRKFFKRNIAFSDLISFGAVSSEMSDFLKVCVMLRKNIIVSGGTGTGKTTLLNALATFIGTDERIVTIEDSAELKLSQEHVVRLEARPQSIEGKGEISIRRLVINALRMRPDRIIVGECRGGEALDMLQAMNTGHDGSLTTVHANTAKDVVSRIITMVMMSGMELPEKAIKEQICSAVQIIVQLARYQDGSRKISQIAKLSLLPDGSVQTTPVFGFEQTGYDGKTVQGSFKNYGITQEFEVEAKSKGIL
;
A
#
# COMPACT_ATOMS: atom_id res chain seq x y z
N MET A 1 -13.64 -10.31 25.48
CA MET A 1 -14.00 -9.21 24.59
C MET A 1 -15.47 -8.89 24.71
N GLY A 2 -15.84 -7.59 24.65
CA GLY A 2 -17.23 -7.18 24.69
C GLY A 2 -17.98 -7.53 23.42
N LYS A 3 -19.28 -7.83 23.58
CA LYS A 3 -20.17 -8.18 22.47
C LYS A 3 -20.69 -6.91 21.79
N ILE A 4 -20.52 -6.78 20.48
CA ILE A 4 -21.09 -5.69 19.68
C ILE A 4 -22.46 -6.15 19.19
N ILE A 5 -23.52 -5.41 19.54
CA ILE A 5 -24.89 -5.75 19.27
C ILE A 5 -25.51 -4.62 18.44
N ALA A 6 -25.92 -4.93 17.23
CA ALA A 6 -26.64 -3.98 16.38
C ALA A 6 -28.15 -4.04 16.63
N PHE A 7 -28.81 -2.92 16.46
CA PHE A 7 -30.27 -2.82 16.50
C PHE A 7 -30.83 -2.37 15.17
N ALA A 8 -31.88 -3.02 14.74
CA ALA A 8 -32.68 -2.58 13.62
C ALA A 8 -34.17 -2.57 14.02
N ASP A 9 -34.96 -1.78 13.31
CA ASP A 9 -36.38 -1.63 13.55
C ASP A 9 -37.18 -2.00 12.30
N ALA A 10 -38.16 -2.87 12.47
CA ALA A 10 -39.13 -3.22 11.44
C ALA A 10 -40.44 -2.42 11.59
N GLY A 11 -40.40 -1.23 12.19
CA GLY A 11 -41.54 -0.36 12.45
C GLY A 11 -41.26 1.13 12.26
N PHE A 12 -42.01 2.01 12.88
CA PHE A 12 -41.86 3.46 12.80
C PHE A 12 -40.80 4.01 13.77
N GLY A 13 -39.54 3.84 13.45
CA GLY A 13 -38.36 4.68 13.76
C GLY A 13 -37.92 4.94 15.22
N ALA A 14 -38.77 4.96 16.21
CA ALA A 14 -38.38 5.34 17.58
C ALA A 14 -38.04 4.15 18.51
N GLY A 15 -38.53 2.96 18.19
CA GLY A 15 -38.40 1.78 19.05
C GLY A 15 -36.96 1.32 19.26
N LYS A 16 -36.12 1.33 18.22
CA LYS A 16 -34.73 0.88 18.30
C LYS A 16 -33.89 1.70 19.27
N PHE A 17 -34.05 3.01 19.26
CA PHE A 17 -33.35 3.90 20.20
C PHE A 17 -33.84 3.69 21.63
N PHE A 18 -35.15 3.61 21.82
CA PHE A 18 -35.76 3.38 23.12
C PHE A 18 -35.30 2.04 23.75
N PHE A 19 -35.44 0.95 23.02
CA PHE A 19 -35.05 -0.37 23.53
C PHE A 19 -33.54 -0.48 23.67
N GLY A 20 -32.76 0.05 22.73
CA GLY A 20 -31.31 0.02 22.78
C GLY A 20 -30.73 0.81 23.95
N ALA A 21 -31.26 2.00 24.23
CA ALA A 21 -30.84 2.80 25.36
C ALA A 21 -31.19 2.13 26.71
N ASN A 22 -32.37 1.49 26.83
CA ASN A 22 -32.74 0.74 28.02
C ASN A 22 -31.82 -0.50 28.23
N LEU A 23 -31.46 -1.22 27.17
CA LEU A 23 -30.50 -2.32 27.24
C LEU A 23 -29.12 -1.84 27.68
N CYS A 24 -28.68 -0.70 27.15
CA CYS A 24 -27.41 -0.08 27.53
C CYS A 24 -27.41 0.32 29.02
N ALA A 25 -28.47 1.01 29.46
CA ALA A 25 -28.59 1.49 30.83
C ALA A 25 -28.56 0.35 31.86
N ILE A 26 -29.23 -0.78 31.57
CA ILE A 26 -29.29 -1.92 32.49
C ILE A 26 -27.98 -2.74 32.49
N SER A 27 -27.39 -2.91 31.32
CA SER A 27 -26.17 -3.71 31.17
C SER A 27 -24.88 -2.97 31.56
N GLY A 28 -24.95 -1.65 31.77
CA GLY A 28 -23.75 -0.81 31.95
C GLY A 28 -22.86 -0.79 30.72
N GLY A 29 -23.44 -0.97 29.53
CA GLY A 29 -22.73 -1.01 28.25
C GLY A 29 -22.43 0.35 27.67
N VAL A 30 -21.92 0.35 26.42
CA VAL A 30 -21.66 1.54 25.63
C VAL A 30 -22.73 1.63 24.53
N PHE A 31 -23.31 2.79 24.36
CA PHE A 31 -24.23 3.10 23.27
C PHE A 31 -23.52 3.99 22.25
N LEU A 32 -23.36 3.52 21.04
CA LEU A 32 -22.80 4.28 19.94
C LEU A 32 -23.94 4.89 19.14
N ASP A 33 -24.13 6.21 19.23
CA ASP A 33 -25.15 6.92 18.47
C ASP A 33 -24.67 7.17 17.04
N ALA A 34 -24.98 6.23 16.17
CA ALA A 34 -24.64 6.29 14.76
C ALA A 34 -25.78 6.89 13.90
N ALA A 35 -26.75 7.60 14.51
CA ALA A 35 -27.87 8.20 13.79
C ALA A 35 -27.42 9.44 13.00
N GLU A 36 -27.89 9.55 11.77
CA GLU A 36 -27.79 10.81 11.03
C GLU A 36 -28.65 11.89 11.70
N LYS A 37 -28.10 13.07 11.81
CA LYS A 37 -28.56 14.44 12.19
C LYS A 37 -29.97 14.70 12.77
N ASN A 38 -30.92 13.77 12.72
CA ASN A 38 -32.34 14.06 13.01
C ASN A 38 -32.86 13.60 14.37
N VAL A 39 -32.17 12.66 15.07
CA VAL A 39 -32.54 12.24 16.42
C VAL A 39 -31.29 12.03 17.25
N ASP A 40 -30.99 12.96 18.11
CA ASP A 40 -29.87 12.85 19.05
C ASP A 40 -30.33 12.05 20.27
N ALA A 41 -29.76 10.87 20.47
CA ALA A 41 -30.09 10.02 21.62
C ALA A 41 -29.83 10.73 22.98
N SER A 42 -28.94 11.70 23.03
CA SER A 42 -28.72 12.53 24.24
C SER A 42 -29.86 13.47 24.56
N LEU A 43 -30.70 13.81 23.57
CA LEU A 43 -31.91 14.63 23.80
C LEU A 43 -33.08 13.79 24.33
N VAL A 44 -33.07 12.49 24.05
CA VAL A 44 -34.13 11.57 24.47
C VAL A 44 -33.81 10.87 25.79
N PHE A 45 -32.53 10.62 26.04
CA PHE A 45 -32.07 9.89 27.24
C PHE A 45 -30.93 10.65 27.94
N ASN A 46 -31.04 10.79 29.26
CA ASN A 46 -30.01 11.42 30.08
C ASN A 46 -28.86 10.45 30.39
N PHE A 47 -27.92 10.30 29.48
CA PHE A 47 -26.72 9.51 29.71
C PHE A 47 -25.76 10.21 30.68
N PRO A 48 -25.28 9.54 31.74
CA PRO A 48 -24.40 10.15 32.72
C PRO A 48 -23.00 10.50 32.16
N LEU A 49 -22.60 9.90 31.07
CA LEU A 49 -21.31 10.14 30.44
C LEU A 49 -21.46 10.19 28.91
N VAL A 50 -21.16 11.34 28.30
CA VAL A 50 -21.13 11.53 26.84
C VAL A 50 -19.69 11.76 26.41
N LYS A 51 -19.22 11.06 25.37
CA LYS A 51 -17.87 11.15 24.83
C LYS A 51 -17.88 11.27 23.31
N ASN A 52 -16.86 11.94 22.75
CA ASN A 52 -16.67 12.05 21.33
C ASN A 52 -15.82 10.88 20.78
N ALA A 53 -16.18 10.38 19.62
CA ALA A 53 -15.52 9.22 19.02
C ALA A 53 -14.07 9.50 18.60
N SER A 54 -13.78 10.71 18.08
CA SER A 54 -12.43 11.14 17.71
C SER A 54 -11.47 11.15 18.88
N GLU A 55 -11.91 11.59 20.08
CA GLU A 55 -11.11 11.58 21.29
C GLU A 55 -10.71 10.16 21.68
N ILE A 56 -11.65 9.21 21.59
CA ILE A 56 -11.39 7.80 21.93
C ILE A 56 -10.40 7.18 20.94
N ILE A 57 -10.54 7.48 19.65
CA ILE A 57 -9.64 7.00 18.61
C ILE A 57 -8.24 7.57 18.79
N ALA A 58 -8.10 8.87 19.10
CA ALA A 58 -6.82 9.52 19.33
C ALA A 58 -6.09 8.93 20.56
N ILE A 59 -6.80 8.72 21.66
CA ILE A 59 -6.25 8.11 22.87
C ILE A 59 -5.82 6.66 22.64
N SER A 60 -6.50 5.95 21.73
CA SER A 60 -6.30 4.50 21.53
C SER A 60 -5.07 4.13 20.68
N GLN A 61 -4.41 5.08 20.02
CA GLN A 61 -3.27 4.77 19.15
C GLN A 61 -1.99 4.40 19.93
N ASP A 62 -1.86 4.82 21.22
CA ASP A 62 -0.61 4.64 21.99
C ASP A 62 -0.78 4.14 23.45
N ILE A 63 -1.97 3.74 23.91
CA ILE A 63 -2.22 3.57 25.36
C ILE A 63 -2.79 2.18 25.71
N SER A 64 -2.35 1.66 26.88
CA SER A 64 -2.79 0.37 27.42
C SER A 64 -4.30 0.31 27.72
N PRO A 65 -4.93 -0.88 27.66
CA PRO A 65 -6.37 -1.08 27.96
C PRO A 65 -6.82 -0.54 29.34
N ASN A 66 -5.89 -0.39 30.29
CA ASN A 66 -6.22 0.09 31.64
C ASN A 66 -6.49 1.61 31.69
N ILE A 67 -5.88 2.39 30.81
CA ILE A 67 -6.10 3.84 30.73
C ILE A 67 -7.44 4.12 30.05
N LEU A 68 -7.80 3.35 29.03
CA LEU A 68 -9.13 3.42 28.41
C LEU A 68 -10.24 3.09 29.42
N LYS A 69 -10.04 2.10 30.31
CA LYS A 69 -11.00 1.81 31.39
C LYS A 69 -11.20 2.98 32.34
N GLY A 70 -10.15 3.73 32.67
CA GLY A 70 -10.25 4.95 33.47
C GLY A 70 -11.01 6.08 32.76
N TYR A 71 -10.93 6.15 31.44
CA TYR A 71 -11.63 7.16 30.64
C TYR A 71 -13.16 6.93 30.59
N PHE A 72 -13.62 5.67 30.69
CA PHE A 72 -15.03 5.31 30.68
C PHE A 72 -15.72 5.30 32.07
N GLY A 73 -15.05 5.68 33.14
CA GLY A 73 -15.62 5.72 34.48
C GLY A 73 -15.75 4.35 35.16
N SER A 74 -16.60 4.22 36.19
CA SER A 74 -16.81 2.98 36.94
C SER A 74 -17.52 1.91 36.08
N LYS A 75 -17.19 0.63 36.31
CA LYS A 75 -17.57 -0.54 35.49
C LYS A 75 -19.07 -0.73 35.13
N ASN A 76 -19.98 0.03 35.71
CA ASN A 76 -21.43 -0.19 35.59
C ASN A 76 -22.21 1.05 35.16
N GLN A 77 -21.54 2.09 34.64
CA GLN A 77 -22.25 3.26 34.14
C GLN A 77 -22.41 3.18 32.61
N PRO A 78 -23.61 3.41 32.07
CA PRO A 78 -23.83 3.47 30.63
C PRO A 78 -23.15 4.71 30.04
N VAL A 79 -22.54 4.56 28.87
CA VAL A 79 -21.79 5.60 28.18
C VAL A 79 -22.40 5.80 26.79
N LEU A 80 -22.68 7.07 26.45
CA LEU A 80 -23.05 7.48 25.11
C LEU A 80 -21.81 7.96 24.36
N ILE A 81 -21.55 7.41 23.18
CA ILE A 81 -20.50 7.87 22.27
C ILE A 81 -21.12 8.49 21.05
N LYS A 82 -20.75 9.74 20.76
CA LYS A 82 -21.14 10.47 19.58
C LYS A 82 -20.04 10.45 18.53
N PRO A 83 -20.29 9.97 17.31
CA PRO A 83 -19.36 10.15 16.22
C PRO A 83 -19.29 11.65 15.84
N ASP A 84 -18.10 12.21 15.84
CA ASP A 84 -17.78 13.56 15.42
C ASP A 84 -17.03 13.59 14.07
N PHE A 85 -17.10 12.50 13.33
CA PHE A 85 -16.56 12.31 11.99
C PHE A 85 -17.63 11.73 11.06
N ASP A 86 -17.35 11.77 9.76
CA ASP A 86 -18.25 11.19 8.77
C ASP A 86 -18.35 9.67 8.95
N ILE A 87 -19.53 9.18 9.31
CA ILE A 87 -19.83 7.76 9.57
C ILE A 87 -19.62 6.89 8.32
N SER A 88 -19.57 7.49 7.13
CA SER A 88 -19.21 6.78 5.89
C SER A 88 -17.76 6.26 5.89
N SER A 89 -16.90 6.75 6.80
CA SER A 89 -15.53 6.26 6.99
C SER A 89 -15.50 4.93 7.77
N THR A 90 -15.69 3.83 7.06
CA THR A 90 -15.66 2.44 7.56
C THR A 90 -14.46 2.10 8.44
N GLN A 91 -13.28 2.64 8.09
CA GLN A 91 -12.04 2.33 8.81
C GLN A 91 -11.98 2.93 10.21
N LEU A 92 -12.49 4.15 10.38
CA LEU A 92 -12.51 4.81 11.69
C LEU A 92 -13.51 4.12 12.62
N LEU A 93 -14.66 3.75 12.08
CA LEU A 93 -15.72 3.10 12.85
C LEU A 93 -15.32 1.69 13.29
N SER A 94 -14.71 0.89 12.43
CA SER A 94 -14.16 -0.42 12.78
C SER A 94 -13.07 -0.31 13.86
N LYS A 95 -12.17 0.69 13.77
CA LYS A 95 -11.18 0.94 14.82
C LYS A 95 -11.84 1.28 16.16
N LEU A 96 -12.84 2.15 16.16
CA LEU A 96 -13.59 2.54 17.34
C LEU A 96 -14.25 1.32 18.01
N LEU A 97 -14.98 0.51 17.26
CA LEU A 97 -15.65 -0.69 17.75
C LEU A 97 -14.67 -1.71 18.34
N LYS A 98 -13.53 -1.92 17.68
CA LYS A 98 -12.45 -2.79 18.20
C LYS A 98 -11.88 -2.30 19.53
N GLN A 99 -11.74 -0.99 19.70
CA GLN A 99 -11.25 -0.43 20.97
C GLN A 99 -12.31 -0.56 22.08
N LEU A 100 -13.54 -0.23 21.77
CA LEU A 100 -14.66 -0.34 22.72
C LEU A 100 -14.87 -1.78 23.18
N SER A 101 -14.73 -2.77 22.29
CA SER A 101 -14.89 -4.19 22.64
C SER A 101 -13.85 -4.71 23.65
N LYS A 102 -12.71 -4.00 23.81
CA LYS A 102 -11.69 -4.34 24.83
C LYS A 102 -12.07 -3.85 26.23
N THR A 103 -12.92 -2.84 26.32
CA THR A 103 -13.20 -2.11 27.57
C THR A 103 -14.58 -2.35 28.13
N SER A 104 -15.56 -2.68 27.30
CA SER A 104 -16.97 -2.80 27.67
C SER A 104 -17.51 -4.20 27.41
N SER A 105 -18.40 -4.69 28.27
CA SER A 105 -19.03 -6.01 28.11
C SER A 105 -20.01 -6.04 26.95
N PHE A 106 -20.71 -4.94 26.71
CA PHE A 106 -21.66 -4.77 25.62
C PHE A 106 -21.46 -3.42 24.93
N ILE A 107 -21.60 -3.43 23.62
CA ILE A 107 -21.62 -2.23 22.78
C ILE A 107 -22.89 -2.30 21.94
N PHE A 108 -23.73 -1.30 22.07
CA PHE A 108 -25.02 -1.23 21.41
C PHE A 108 -24.99 -0.19 20.29
N VAL A 109 -25.36 -0.61 19.08
CA VAL A 109 -25.26 0.21 17.87
C VAL A 109 -26.59 0.22 17.13
N PRO A 110 -27.33 1.33 17.09
CA PRO A 110 -28.51 1.45 16.26
C PRO A 110 -28.12 1.49 14.77
N LEU A 111 -28.73 0.62 13.96
CA LEU A 111 -28.56 0.62 12.51
C LEU A 111 -29.53 1.63 11.90
N VAL A 112 -29.01 2.52 11.07
CA VAL A 112 -29.77 3.44 10.24
C VAL A 112 -29.85 2.88 8.82
N GLU A 113 -30.97 3.07 8.12
CA GLU A 113 -31.15 2.57 6.76
C GLU A 113 -30.05 3.11 5.85
N ASP A 114 -29.47 2.28 5.00
CA ASP A 114 -28.52 2.43 3.90
C ASP A 114 -27.02 2.29 4.20
N ILE A 115 -26.30 3.26 4.76
CA ILE A 115 -24.83 3.27 4.78
C ILE A 115 -24.28 2.58 6.03
N ALA A 116 -24.88 2.80 7.18
CA ALA A 116 -24.45 2.21 8.44
C ALA A 116 -24.64 0.67 8.45
N MET A 117 -25.65 0.19 7.74
CA MET A 117 -25.94 -1.23 7.62
C MET A 117 -24.86 -2.00 6.86
N GLN A 118 -24.31 -1.44 5.79
CA GLN A 118 -23.26 -2.08 5.00
C GLN A 118 -21.94 -2.21 5.77
N ASN A 119 -21.68 -1.26 6.66
CA ASN A 119 -20.35 -1.10 7.26
C ASN A 119 -20.26 -1.61 8.70
N LEU A 120 -21.36 -1.53 9.47
CA LEU A 120 -21.38 -1.90 10.90
C LEU A 120 -21.86 -3.30 11.18
N ILE A 121 -22.75 -3.82 10.37
CA ILE A 121 -23.43 -5.09 10.64
C ILE A 121 -22.44 -6.27 10.69
N HIS A 122 -21.33 -6.17 9.94
CA HIS A 122 -20.27 -7.19 9.90
C HIS A 122 -19.36 -7.20 11.12
N GLU A 123 -19.31 -6.08 11.86
CA GLU A 123 -18.56 -5.99 13.11
C GLU A 123 -19.40 -6.44 14.31
N CYS A 124 -20.69 -6.65 14.11
CA CYS A 124 -21.63 -6.99 15.17
C CYS A 124 -21.71 -8.51 15.40
N ALA A 125 -21.73 -8.90 16.65
CA ALA A 125 -21.88 -10.30 17.05
C ALA A 125 -23.30 -10.82 16.77
N MET A 126 -24.31 -9.94 16.86
CA MET A 126 -25.71 -10.20 16.50
C MET A 126 -26.40 -8.90 16.09
N VAL A 127 -27.51 -9.06 15.40
CA VAL A 127 -28.46 -8.00 15.10
C VAL A 127 -29.76 -8.29 15.80
N LEU A 128 -30.20 -7.42 16.69
CA LEU A 128 -31.54 -7.48 17.27
C LEU A 128 -32.50 -6.72 16.36
N LEU A 129 -33.39 -7.43 15.70
CA LEU A 129 -34.45 -6.82 14.90
C LEU A 129 -35.73 -6.75 15.73
N PHE A 130 -36.12 -5.53 16.09
CA PHE A 130 -37.34 -5.25 16.81
C PHE A 130 -38.53 -5.24 15.84
N VAL A 131 -39.53 -6.11 16.11
CA VAL A 131 -40.69 -6.32 15.23
C VAL A 131 -41.97 -6.06 15.96
N GLU A 132 -42.81 -5.21 15.45
CA GLU A 132 -44.19 -5.03 15.94
C GLU A 132 -45.08 -6.16 15.41
N PRO A 133 -45.99 -6.73 16.27
CA PRO A 133 -46.78 -7.93 15.95
C PRO A 133 -48.00 -7.60 15.09
N HIS A 134 -47.79 -7.09 13.87
CA HIS A 134 -48.82 -6.86 12.89
C HIS A 134 -48.29 -7.03 11.45
N ALA A 135 -49.15 -7.09 10.44
CA ALA A 135 -48.79 -7.40 9.06
C ALA A 135 -47.74 -6.49 8.48
N PHE A 136 -47.72 -5.21 8.83
CA PHE A 136 -46.73 -4.24 8.36
C PHE A 136 -45.35 -4.48 8.98
N GLY A 137 -45.30 -4.83 10.29
CA GLY A 137 -44.04 -5.23 10.94
C GLY A 137 -43.44 -6.48 10.30
N VAL A 138 -44.29 -7.48 9.95
CA VAL A 138 -43.85 -8.68 9.21
C VAL A 138 -43.28 -8.32 7.84
N ALA A 139 -43.93 -7.43 7.07
CA ALA A 139 -43.47 -7.02 5.76
C ALA A 139 -42.08 -6.37 5.86
N ARG A 140 -41.91 -5.42 6.77
CA ARG A 140 -40.60 -4.74 7.01
C ARG A 140 -39.54 -5.69 7.54
N ALA A 141 -39.87 -6.65 8.39
CA ALA A 141 -38.92 -7.65 8.82
C ALA A 141 -38.41 -8.49 7.65
N LYS A 142 -39.28 -8.84 6.70
CA LYS A 142 -38.89 -9.55 5.46
C LYS A 142 -38.00 -8.68 4.56
N ASP A 143 -38.34 -7.40 4.41
CA ASP A 143 -37.53 -6.46 3.64
C ASP A 143 -36.14 -6.30 4.28
N PHE A 144 -36.06 -6.22 5.61
CA PHE A 144 -34.80 -6.20 6.33
C PHE A 144 -33.98 -7.47 6.10
N ILE A 145 -34.61 -8.66 6.21
CA ILE A 145 -33.94 -9.95 5.94
C ILE A 145 -33.37 -9.98 4.52
N ASN A 146 -34.15 -9.52 3.54
CA ASN A 146 -33.75 -9.49 2.14
C ASN A 146 -32.58 -8.48 1.92
N SER A 147 -32.65 -7.31 2.55
CA SER A 147 -31.58 -6.32 2.52
C SER A 147 -30.32 -6.83 3.24
N ALA A 148 -30.47 -7.42 4.41
CA ALA A 148 -29.39 -8.04 5.16
C ALA A 148 -28.73 -9.17 4.37
N ALA A 149 -29.51 -10.00 3.67
CA ALA A 149 -28.99 -11.03 2.79
C ALA A 149 -28.21 -10.46 1.61
N LYS A 150 -28.67 -9.37 1.00
CA LYS A 150 -27.90 -8.65 -0.04
C LYS A 150 -26.58 -8.10 0.49
N ASN A 151 -26.53 -7.72 1.77
CA ASN A 151 -25.35 -7.26 2.48
C ASN A 151 -24.64 -8.41 3.23
N PHE A 152 -24.96 -9.65 2.89
CA PHE A 152 -24.25 -10.86 3.33
C PHE A 152 -24.34 -11.18 4.84
N VAL A 153 -25.34 -10.71 5.52
CA VAL A 153 -25.61 -11.07 6.90
C VAL A 153 -26.29 -12.43 6.95
N ALA A 154 -25.71 -13.36 7.70
CA ALA A 154 -26.35 -14.65 7.91
C ALA A 154 -27.68 -14.50 8.65
N LYS A 155 -28.73 -15.20 8.20
CA LYS A 155 -30.06 -15.13 8.82
C LYS A 155 -30.00 -15.45 10.32
N ASP A 156 -29.12 -16.36 10.72
CA ASP A 156 -28.96 -16.80 12.12
C ASP A 156 -28.30 -15.71 13.02
N ALA A 157 -27.63 -14.72 12.43
CA ALA A 157 -27.11 -13.56 13.15
C ALA A 157 -28.20 -12.55 13.48
N ILE A 158 -29.38 -12.63 12.84
CA ILE A 158 -30.51 -11.77 13.09
C ILE A 158 -31.43 -12.44 14.11
N LYS A 159 -31.57 -11.81 15.27
CA LYS A 159 -32.43 -12.28 16.36
C LYS A 159 -33.69 -11.42 16.41
N PHE A 160 -34.85 -12.04 16.23
CA PHE A 160 -36.13 -11.35 16.17
C PHE A 160 -36.66 -11.12 17.58
N VAL A 161 -36.89 -9.88 17.93
CA VAL A 161 -37.46 -9.45 19.21
C VAL A 161 -38.83 -8.82 18.94
N ILE A 162 -39.89 -9.46 19.46
CA ILE A 162 -41.24 -8.93 19.34
C ILE A 162 -41.42 -7.79 20.34
N CYS A 163 -41.86 -6.63 19.85
CA CYS A 163 -42.25 -5.49 20.68
C CYS A 163 -43.77 -5.43 20.77
N ARG A 164 -44.33 -6.01 21.84
CA ARG A 164 -45.77 -6.10 22.04
C ARG A 164 -46.27 -4.96 22.90
N LYS A 165 -47.08 -4.12 22.31
CA LYS A 165 -47.84 -3.12 23.04
C LYS A 165 -49.01 -3.77 23.75
N ASN A 166 -49.38 -3.33 24.94
CA ASN A 166 -50.49 -3.88 25.68
C ASN A 166 -51.85 -3.41 25.11
N ILE A 167 -52.19 -3.86 23.87
CA ILE A 167 -53.42 -3.59 23.15
C ILE A 167 -53.98 -4.86 22.52
N SER A 168 -55.30 -4.91 22.33
CA SER A 168 -55.95 -6.03 21.67
C SER A 168 -55.78 -6.03 20.14
N GLY A 169 -55.86 -7.23 19.54
CA GLY A 169 -55.81 -7.37 18.05
C GLY A 169 -54.43 -7.58 17.43
N GLN A 170 -53.39 -7.77 18.22
CA GLN A 170 -52.05 -8.12 17.73
C GLN A 170 -51.93 -9.60 17.35
N MET A 171 -51.04 -9.91 16.37
CA MET A 171 -50.74 -11.29 16.00
C MET A 171 -50.14 -12.06 17.17
N LYS A 172 -50.45 -13.36 17.28
CA LYS A 172 -49.82 -14.22 18.25
C LYS A 172 -48.36 -14.50 17.87
N THR A 173 -47.53 -14.80 18.87
CA THR A 173 -46.09 -15.04 18.67
C THR A 173 -45.83 -16.20 17.68
N MET A 174 -46.60 -17.26 17.71
CA MET A 174 -46.49 -18.38 16.75
C MET A 174 -46.85 -17.96 15.31
N GLU A 175 -47.93 -17.20 15.14
CA GLU A 175 -48.37 -16.68 13.84
C GLU A 175 -47.32 -15.74 13.23
N LEU A 176 -46.68 -14.93 14.08
CA LEU A 176 -45.60 -14.02 13.67
C LEU A 176 -44.35 -14.76 13.26
N ALA A 177 -43.93 -15.77 14.05
CA ALA A 177 -42.80 -16.63 13.76
C ALA A 177 -42.95 -17.34 12.39
N GLU A 178 -44.13 -17.90 12.15
CA GLU A 178 -44.47 -18.54 10.88
C GLU A 178 -44.49 -17.54 9.72
N ALA A 179 -45.11 -16.37 9.93
CA ALA A 179 -45.18 -15.33 8.92
C ALA A 179 -43.78 -14.75 8.53
N ILE A 180 -42.87 -14.58 9.48
CA ILE A 180 -41.46 -14.14 9.22
C ILE A 180 -40.62 -15.29 8.68
N GLY A 181 -40.98 -16.55 9.01
CA GLY A 181 -40.20 -17.73 8.68
C GLY A 181 -38.92 -17.86 9.53
N ALA A 182 -38.99 -17.43 10.81
CA ALA A 182 -37.85 -17.43 11.73
C ALA A 182 -38.32 -17.61 13.18
N GLU A 183 -37.46 -18.16 14.04
CA GLU A 183 -37.67 -18.28 15.45
C GLU A 183 -37.64 -16.94 16.17
N ILE A 184 -38.52 -16.72 17.12
CA ILE A 184 -38.57 -15.51 17.95
C ILE A 184 -37.60 -15.65 19.11
N PHE A 185 -36.61 -14.77 19.14
CA PHE A 185 -35.59 -14.78 20.19
C PHE A 185 -36.08 -14.29 21.53
N ALA A 186 -36.87 -13.21 21.55
CA ALA A 186 -37.45 -12.67 22.78
C ALA A 186 -38.72 -11.87 22.48
N GLU A 187 -39.49 -11.61 23.54
CA GLU A 187 -40.65 -10.73 23.50
C GLU A 187 -40.52 -9.63 24.57
N ILE A 188 -40.77 -8.40 24.20
CA ILE A 188 -40.83 -7.24 25.10
C ILE A 188 -42.25 -6.73 25.12
N THR A 189 -42.84 -6.72 26.33
CA THR A 189 -44.19 -6.14 26.55
C THR A 189 -44.04 -4.76 27.14
N TYR A 190 -44.69 -3.76 26.58
CA TYR A 190 -44.61 -2.37 27.01
C TYR A 190 -45.95 -1.66 26.85
N SER A 191 -46.16 -0.55 27.58
CA SER A 191 -47.29 0.36 27.46
C SER A 191 -46.81 1.75 27.02
N ASP A 192 -47.75 2.61 26.56
CA ASP A 192 -47.46 4.03 26.28
C ASP A 192 -46.92 4.76 27.51
N LYS A 193 -47.36 4.35 28.69
CA LYS A 193 -46.89 4.87 29.96
C LYS A 193 -45.43 4.53 30.20
N ASP A 194 -45.01 3.27 29.96
CA ASP A 194 -43.59 2.84 30.09
C ASP A 194 -42.70 3.69 29.15
N PHE A 195 -43.17 3.95 27.95
CA PHE A 195 -42.45 4.76 26.98
C PHE A 195 -42.31 6.21 27.44
N ILE A 196 -43.40 6.84 27.91
CA ILE A 196 -43.42 8.23 28.38
C ILE A 196 -42.61 8.37 29.68
N ASP A 197 -42.74 7.43 30.61
CA ASP A 197 -42.03 7.47 31.88
C ASP A 197 -40.54 7.33 31.68
N ALA A 198 -40.07 6.50 30.74
CA ALA A 198 -38.68 6.37 30.37
C ALA A 198 -38.12 7.66 29.71
N LEU A 199 -38.90 8.31 28.85
CA LEU A 199 -38.51 9.60 28.23
C LEU A 199 -38.39 10.72 29.24
N ASN A 200 -39.21 10.73 30.27
CA ASN A 200 -39.26 11.78 31.29
C ASN A 200 -38.42 11.48 32.55
N SER A 201 -37.74 10.35 32.61
CA SER A 201 -36.89 9.99 33.75
C SER A 201 -35.65 10.89 33.84
N PRO A 202 -35.47 11.68 34.90
CA PRO A 202 -34.33 12.57 35.04
C PRO A 202 -33.03 11.83 35.37
N ASP A 203 -33.11 10.58 35.82
CA ASP A 203 -31.99 9.75 36.21
C ASP A 203 -31.63 8.69 35.19
N SER A 204 -30.38 8.29 35.16
CA SER A 204 -29.78 7.27 34.27
C SER A 204 -30.36 5.85 34.41
N SER A 205 -31.45 5.66 35.12
CA SER A 205 -32.17 4.41 35.25
C SER A 205 -33.59 4.53 34.68
N PRO A 206 -33.75 4.37 33.36
CA PRO A 206 -35.06 4.50 32.70
C PRO A 206 -36.10 3.48 33.20
N LEU A 207 -35.68 2.49 33.97
CA LEU A 207 -36.58 1.47 34.55
C LEU A 207 -37.06 1.79 35.97
N SER A 208 -36.60 2.89 36.59
CA SER A 208 -37.05 3.21 37.96
C SER A 208 -38.56 3.41 38.09
N ASN A 209 -39.19 3.88 37.04
CA ASN A 209 -40.63 4.15 36.94
C ASN A 209 -41.37 3.22 35.96
N ALA A 210 -40.64 2.27 35.33
CA ALA A 210 -41.22 1.34 34.35
C ALA A 210 -42.11 0.28 35.02
N SER A 211 -43.08 -0.24 34.27
CA SER A 211 -43.87 -1.37 34.72
C SER A 211 -43.00 -2.59 34.99
N PHE A 212 -43.43 -3.44 35.95
CA PHE A 212 -42.72 -4.69 36.27
C PHE A 212 -42.58 -5.60 35.06
N GLU A 213 -43.56 -5.62 34.17
CA GLU A 213 -43.58 -6.46 32.98
C GLU A 213 -42.52 -5.99 31.96
N PHE A 214 -42.41 -4.67 31.72
CA PHE A 214 -41.42 -4.09 30.82
C PHE A 214 -40.01 -4.31 31.36
N ALA A 215 -39.76 -3.98 32.65
CA ALA A 215 -38.47 -4.15 33.28
C ALA A 215 -38.00 -5.60 33.26
N SER A 216 -38.93 -6.55 33.52
CA SER A 216 -38.67 -8.01 33.48
C SER A 216 -38.35 -8.47 32.08
N SER A 217 -39.09 -7.99 31.04
CA SER A 217 -38.83 -8.32 29.64
C SER A 217 -37.46 -7.91 29.19
N ILE A 218 -37.01 -6.69 29.52
CA ILE A 218 -35.66 -6.18 29.17
C ILE A 218 -34.57 -6.96 29.89
N LYS A 219 -34.73 -7.29 31.19
CA LYS A 219 -33.76 -8.12 31.92
C LYS A 219 -33.63 -9.50 31.29
N ASN A 220 -34.75 -10.13 30.96
CA ASN A 220 -34.78 -11.42 30.29
C ASN A 220 -34.06 -11.40 28.94
N LEU A 221 -34.21 -10.32 28.18
CA LEU A 221 -33.51 -10.15 26.91
C LEU A 221 -32.00 -10.07 27.15
N ILE A 222 -31.53 -9.27 28.13
CA ILE A 222 -30.12 -9.18 28.49
C ILE A 222 -29.54 -10.53 28.90
N ASP A 223 -30.29 -11.29 29.75
CA ASP A 223 -29.87 -12.60 30.17
C ASP A 223 -29.76 -13.59 28.99
N LYS A 224 -30.70 -13.53 28.04
CA LYS A 224 -30.60 -14.32 26.81
C LYS A 224 -29.40 -13.94 25.97
N ILE A 225 -29.17 -12.65 25.73
CA ILE A 225 -28.00 -12.13 25.01
C ILE A 225 -26.70 -12.58 25.70
N SER A 226 -26.67 -12.57 27.03
CA SER A 226 -25.49 -12.96 27.81
C SER A 226 -25.19 -14.46 27.69
N LYS A 227 -26.20 -15.28 27.63
CA LYS A 227 -26.10 -16.75 27.53
C LYS A 227 -25.94 -17.28 26.12
N GLU A 228 -26.24 -16.45 25.10
CA GLU A 228 -26.07 -16.85 23.70
C GLU A 228 -24.60 -17.16 23.44
N GLU A 229 -24.28 -18.41 23.16
CA GLU A 229 -22.98 -18.83 22.66
C GLU A 229 -22.86 -18.35 21.21
N PHE A 230 -22.17 -17.24 21.02
CA PHE A 230 -21.74 -16.88 19.69
C PHE A 230 -20.82 -17.97 19.18
N SER A 231 -21.02 -18.43 17.96
CA SER A 231 -20.16 -19.45 17.38
C SER A 231 -18.71 -19.07 17.69
N ALA A 232 -17.93 -19.97 18.23
CA ALA A 232 -16.53 -19.76 18.63
C ALA A 232 -15.68 -19.12 17.52
N GLN A 233 -16.17 -19.16 16.29
CA GLN A 233 -15.61 -18.49 15.12
C GLN A 233 -15.67 -16.96 15.19
N VAL A 234 -16.74 -16.32 15.67
CA VAL A 234 -16.84 -14.86 15.78
C VAL A 234 -15.92 -14.31 16.87
N VAL A 235 -15.81 -15.01 18.00
CA VAL A 235 -14.89 -14.64 19.10
C VAL A 235 -13.43 -14.86 18.68
N ALA A 236 -13.14 -15.96 17.99
CA ALA A 236 -11.79 -16.26 17.49
C ALA A 236 -11.33 -15.31 16.37
N LEU A 237 -12.25 -14.75 15.56
CA LEU A 237 -11.98 -13.74 14.54
C LEU A 237 -11.37 -12.46 15.14
N HIS A 238 -11.77 -12.10 16.36
CA HIS A 238 -11.20 -10.95 17.06
C HIS A 238 -9.85 -11.23 17.77
N GLU A 239 -9.56 -12.52 18.10
CA GLU A 239 -8.34 -12.88 18.84
C GLU A 239 -7.12 -13.13 17.94
N ASN A 240 -7.29 -13.73 16.78
CA ASN A 240 -6.17 -13.96 15.84
C ASN A 240 -6.64 -14.09 14.37
N PRO A 241 -6.82 -12.97 13.66
CA PRO A 241 -7.33 -12.97 12.28
C PRO A 241 -6.46 -13.82 11.33
N ASN A 242 -5.15 -13.91 11.55
CA ASN A 242 -4.25 -14.67 10.68
C ASN A 242 -4.41 -16.19 10.81
N LYS A 243 -4.76 -16.71 12.01
CA LYS A 243 -4.93 -18.16 12.24
C LYS A 243 -6.22 -18.68 11.62
N ILE A 244 -7.26 -17.88 11.66
CA ILE A 244 -8.56 -18.22 11.07
C ILE A 244 -8.49 -18.09 9.55
N TYR A 245 -7.78 -17.07 9.09
CA TYR A 245 -7.56 -16.81 7.69
C TYR A 245 -6.89 -18.00 6.96
N ALA A 246 -5.96 -18.70 7.63
CA ALA A 246 -5.37 -19.94 7.13
C ALA A 246 -6.41 -21.08 6.89
N GLY A 247 -7.53 -21.08 7.62
CA GLY A 247 -8.64 -22.04 7.45
C GLY A 247 -9.48 -21.82 6.19
N PHE A 248 -9.34 -20.68 5.49
CA PHE A 248 -10.11 -20.39 4.28
C PHE A 248 -9.40 -20.77 2.96
N SER A 249 -8.31 -21.51 3.01
CA SER A 249 -7.56 -21.89 1.79
C SER A 249 -8.46 -22.65 0.79
N ALA A 250 -9.14 -23.72 1.23
CA ALA A 250 -10.06 -24.48 0.39
C ALA A 250 -11.25 -23.64 -0.13
N PHE A 251 -11.69 -22.66 0.66
CA PHE A 251 -12.76 -21.75 0.25
C PHE A 251 -12.29 -20.77 -0.83
N LYS A 252 -11.09 -20.22 -0.69
CA LYS A 252 -10.48 -19.38 -1.72
C LYS A 252 -10.28 -20.13 -3.03
N GLU A 253 -9.78 -21.37 -2.97
CA GLU A 253 -9.61 -22.22 -4.14
C GLU A 253 -10.96 -22.49 -4.85
N LYS A 254 -12.01 -22.74 -4.07
CA LYS A 254 -13.37 -22.95 -4.61
C LYS A 254 -13.84 -21.70 -5.34
N ILE A 255 -13.77 -20.51 -4.71
CA ILE A 255 -14.19 -19.25 -5.34
C ILE A 255 -13.34 -18.95 -6.59
N HIS A 256 -12.03 -19.17 -6.52
CA HIS A 256 -11.12 -18.96 -7.63
C HIS A 256 -11.52 -19.85 -8.84
N LYS A 257 -11.81 -21.13 -8.60
CA LYS A 257 -12.27 -22.06 -9.63
C LYS A 257 -13.60 -21.63 -10.25
N GLU A 258 -14.58 -21.30 -9.42
CA GLU A 258 -15.91 -20.85 -9.88
C GLU A 258 -15.83 -19.50 -10.62
N LEU A 259 -14.92 -18.60 -10.22
CA LEU A 259 -14.65 -17.35 -10.94
C LEU A 259 -14.12 -17.63 -12.36
N ILE A 260 -13.13 -18.53 -12.49
CA ILE A 260 -12.56 -18.90 -13.78
C ILE A 260 -13.62 -19.54 -14.70
N GLU A 261 -14.52 -20.38 -14.14
CA GLU A 261 -15.61 -21.03 -14.88
C GLU A 261 -16.68 -20.02 -15.34
N LYS A 262 -17.01 -19.02 -14.49
CA LYS A 262 -18.01 -17.98 -14.83
C LYS A 262 -17.48 -16.87 -15.74
N MET A 263 -16.20 -16.56 -15.63
CA MET A 263 -15.52 -15.65 -16.52
C MET A 263 -14.68 -16.45 -17.50
N ASP A 264 -14.98 -16.37 -18.79
CA ASP A 264 -14.08 -16.90 -19.82
C ASP A 264 -12.79 -16.06 -19.89
N LEU A 265 -11.94 -16.23 -18.86
CA LEU A 265 -10.68 -15.49 -18.72
C LEU A 265 -9.71 -15.78 -19.86
N ARG A 266 -9.94 -16.87 -20.65
CA ARG A 266 -9.13 -17.22 -21.82
C ARG A 266 -9.39 -16.31 -23.01
N SER A 267 -10.55 -15.67 -23.06
CA SER A 267 -10.95 -14.73 -24.12
C SER A 267 -10.54 -13.29 -23.83
N ILE A 268 -10.04 -12.99 -22.64
CA ILE A 268 -9.68 -11.64 -22.23
C ILE A 268 -8.31 -11.27 -22.79
N ARG A 269 -8.28 -10.25 -23.64
CA ARG A 269 -7.03 -9.63 -24.07
C ARG A 269 -6.54 -8.69 -22.99
N PHE A 270 -5.31 -8.92 -22.52
CA PHE A 270 -4.65 -8.11 -21.49
C PHE A 270 -3.89 -6.89 -22.08
N ASP A 271 -4.23 -6.48 -23.29
CA ASP A 271 -3.45 -5.52 -24.09
C ASP A 271 -3.76 -4.05 -23.70
N ASP A 272 -4.84 -3.80 -22.93
CA ASP A 272 -5.27 -2.45 -22.56
C ASP A 272 -5.54 -2.33 -21.04
N THR A 273 -4.93 -1.32 -20.42
CA THR A 273 -5.12 -1.01 -18.98
C THR A 273 -6.55 -0.61 -18.61
N ALA A 274 -7.29 0.00 -19.55
CA ALA A 274 -8.70 0.36 -19.33
C ALA A 274 -9.57 -0.91 -19.32
N GLY A 275 -9.33 -1.84 -20.25
CA GLY A 275 -10.00 -3.13 -20.31
C GLY A 275 -9.74 -3.99 -19.07
N LEU A 276 -8.51 -3.99 -18.55
CA LEU A 276 -8.15 -4.68 -17.30
C LEU A 276 -8.95 -4.20 -16.09
N ASN A 277 -9.18 -2.88 -15.96
CA ASN A 277 -9.98 -2.32 -14.87
C ASN A 277 -11.45 -2.73 -14.96
N GLU A 278 -12.03 -2.77 -16.17
CA GLU A 278 -13.40 -3.27 -16.37
C GLU A 278 -13.53 -4.74 -16.02
N VAL A 279 -12.57 -5.55 -16.47
CA VAL A 279 -12.50 -6.98 -16.15
C VAL A 279 -12.38 -7.19 -14.64
N ARG A 280 -11.53 -6.42 -13.96
CA ARG A 280 -11.35 -6.48 -12.50
C ARG A 280 -12.63 -6.11 -11.75
N GLN A 281 -13.36 -5.10 -12.21
CA GLN A 281 -14.65 -4.72 -11.62
C GLN A 281 -15.73 -5.80 -11.83
N LYS A 282 -15.82 -6.40 -13.01
CA LYS A 282 -16.74 -7.50 -13.28
C LYS A 282 -16.40 -8.72 -12.41
N ALA A 283 -15.12 -9.08 -12.36
CA ALA A 283 -14.64 -10.18 -11.53
C ALA A 283 -14.93 -9.93 -10.03
N LYS A 284 -14.71 -8.70 -9.55
CA LYS A 284 -15.03 -8.35 -8.16
C LYS A 284 -16.49 -8.60 -7.83
N LYS A 285 -17.42 -8.20 -8.70
CA LYS A 285 -18.85 -8.46 -8.50
C LYS A 285 -19.14 -9.95 -8.39
N ILE A 286 -18.56 -10.77 -9.28
CA ILE A 286 -18.76 -12.22 -9.27
C ILE A 286 -18.17 -12.83 -7.98
N VAL A 287 -16.97 -12.42 -7.57
CA VAL A 287 -16.34 -12.90 -6.33
C VAL A 287 -17.18 -12.53 -5.12
N ASP A 288 -17.67 -11.31 -5.03
CA ASP A 288 -18.50 -10.84 -3.94
C ASP A 288 -19.84 -11.60 -3.89
N GLU A 289 -20.44 -11.94 -5.04
CA GLU A 289 -21.60 -12.83 -5.15
C GLU A 289 -21.27 -14.26 -4.67
N LEU A 290 -20.14 -14.84 -5.09
CA LEU A 290 -19.72 -16.19 -4.69
C LEU A 290 -19.44 -16.28 -3.18
N ILE A 291 -18.78 -15.27 -2.62
CA ILE A 291 -18.57 -15.18 -1.17
C ILE A 291 -19.90 -15.13 -0.44
N SER A 292 -20.92 -14.49 -1.02
CA SER A 292 -22.25 -14.34 -0.43
C SER A 292 -23.05 -15.64 -0.37
N LEU A 293 -22.86 -16.51 -1.34
CA LEU A 293 -23.56 -17.79 -1.43
C LEU A 293 -23.07 -18.82 -0.40
N GLU A 294 -21.90 -18.58 0.21
CA GLU A 294 -21.37 -19.50 1.23
C GLU A 294 -22.06 -19.32 2.57
N LYS A 295 -22.81 -20.35 2.97
CA LYS A 295 -23.62 -20.39 4.20
C LYS A 295 -22.79 -20.55 5.49
N ARG A 296 -21.47 -20.64 5.42
CA ARG A 296 -20.63 -21.20 6.50
C ARG A 296 -20.03 -20.21 7.48
N ALA A 297 -20.09 -18.96 7.38
CA ALA A 297 -19.63 -18.08 8.47
C ALA A 297 -20.02 -16.63 8.21
N THR A 298 -20.34 -15.92 9.24
CA THR A 298 -20.23 -14.46 9.32
C THR A 298 -18.77 -14.06 9.09
N LEU A 299 -18.39 -13.91 7.81
CA LEU A 299 -17.09 -13.36 7.45
C LEU A 299 -17.14 -11.87 7.77
N THR A 300 -16.18 -11.37 8.54
CA THR A 300 -16.05 -9.92 8.75
C THR A 300 -15.75 -9.23 7.43
N TYR A 301 -16.10 -7.96 7.30
CA TYR A 301 -15.80 -7.16 6.11
C TYR A 301 -14.31 -7.23 5.72
N GLU A 302 -13.40 -7.14 6.70
CA GLU A 302 -11.95 -7.23 6.47
C GLU A 302 -11.54 -8.57 5.85
N ILE A 303 -12.09 -9.68 6.34
CA ILE A 303 -11.79 -11.02 5.81
C ILE A 303 -12.35 -11.18 4.40
N ARG A 304 -13.53 -10.65 4.14
CA ARG A 304 -14.15 -10.68 2.79
C ARG A 304 -13.33 -9.89 1.79
N GLU A 305 -13.02 -8.63 2.10
CA GLU A 305 -12.20 -7.80 1.22
C GLU A 305 -10.82 -8.43 0.99
N ARG A 306 -10.26 -9.05 2.01
CA ARG A 306 -8.98 -9.76 1.89
C ARG A 306 -9.09 -11.00 1.01
N ILE A 307 -10.13 -11.83 1.21
CA ILE A 307 -10.39 -12.99 0.34
C ILE A 307 -10.69 -12.54 -1.08
N SER A 308 -11.58 -11.55 -1.26
CA SER A 308 -11.92 -11.00 -2.57
C SER A 308 -10.66 -10.47 -3.27
N LYS A 309 -9.83 -9.70 -2.57
CA LYS A 309 -8.57 -9.19 -3.10
C LYS A 309 -7.63 -10.33 -3.52
N GLU A 310 -7.37 -11.31 -2.66
CA GLU A 310 -6.44 -12.41 -2.97
C GLU A 310 -6.94 -13.28 -4.12
N VAL A 311 -8.24 -13.59 -4.17
CA VAL A 311 -8.82 -14.34 -5.29
C VAL A 311 -8.68 -13.55 -6.60
N LEU A 312 -8.93 -12.24 -6.58
CA LEU A 312 -8.75 -11.38 -7.75
C LEU A 312 -7.28 -11.27 -8.16
N ASP A 313 -6.38 -11.10 -7.20
CA ASP A 313 -4.95 -11.01 -7.45
C ASP A 313 -4.41 -12.34 -8.02
N GLN A 314 -4.94 -13.48 -7.58
CA GLN A 314 -4.61 -14.79 -8.12
C GLN A 314 -5.23 -15.05 -9.49
N ALA A 315 -6.48 -14.62 -9.72
CA ALA A 315 -7.19 -14.88 -10.98
C ALA A 315 -6.78 -13.94 -12.13
N ILE A 316 -6.52 -12.67 -11.85
CA ILE A 316 -6.32 -11.60 -12.84
C ILE A 316 -5.00 -10.86 -12.65
N GLY A 317 -4.50 -10.75 -11.41
CA GLY A 317 -3.28 -10.04 -11.04
C GLY A 317 -2.03 -10.92 -11.06
N LEU A 318 -1.03 -10.50 -10.31
CA LEU A 318 0.26 -11.20 -10.17
C LEU A 318 0.27 -12.17 -8.97
N GLY A 319 -0.92 -12.52 -8.46
CA GLY A 319 -1.09 -13.50 -7.39
C GLY A 319 -0.38 -13.10 -6.11
N VAL A 320 0.40 -14.03 -5.58
CA VAL A 320 1.14 -13.86 -4.33
C VAL A 320 2.20 -12.75 -4.35
N LEU A 321 2.56 -12.26 -5.53
CA LEU A 321 3.54 -11.16 -5.67
C LEU A 321 2.94 -9.78 -5.41
N GLU A 322 1.62 -9.62 -5.49
CA GLU A 322 0.95 -8.32 -5.32
C GLU A 322 1.26 -7.67 -3.96
N GLU A 323 1.25 -8.46 -2.89
CA GLU A 323 1.59 -7.96 -1.55
C GLU A 323 3.06 -7.52 -1.46
N LEU A 324 3.98 -8.29 -2.06
CA LEU A 324 5.40 -7.96 -2.07
C LEU A 324 5.69 -6.72 -2.95
N ILE A 325 4.96 -6.58 -4.05
CA ILE A 325 5.07 -5.42 -4.94
C ILE A 325 4.50 -4.16 -4.25
N ALA A 326 3.43 -4.29 -3.48
CA ALA A 326 2.82 -3.18 -2.77
C ALA A 326 3.64 -2.69 -1.56
N ASP A 327 4.44 -3.54 -0.92
CA ASP A 327 5.25 -3.18 0.24
C ASP A 327 6.43 -2.29 -0.15
N GLN A 328 6.39 -1.02 0.24
CA GLN A 328 7.41 -0.02 -0.09
C GLN A 328 8.80 -0.28 0.53
N LYS A 329 8.91 -1.17 1.51
CA LYS A 329 10.19 -1.53 2.14
C LYS A 329 10.99 -2.51 1.29
N ILE A 330 10.32 -3.25 0.40
CA ILE A 330 10.94 -4.26 -0.45
C ILE A 330 11.49 -3.58 -1.71
N SER A 331 12.76 -3.77 -1.99
CA SER A 331 13.45 -3.26 -3.18
C SER A 331 13.54 -4.27 -4.32
N GLU A 332 13.75 -5.55 -3.98
CA GLU A 332 13.83 -6.61 -4.98
C GLU A 332 13.05 -7.84 -4.51
N ILE A 333 12.46 -8.58 -5.46
CA ILE A 333 11.76 -9.84 -5.26
C ILE A 333 12.41 -10.86 -6.17
N LEU A 334 12.93 -11.94 -5.60
CA LEU A 334 13.66 -12.99 -6.29
C LEU A 334 12.94 -14.33 -6.11
N VAL A 335 12.28 -14.80 -7.15
CA VAL A 335 11.54 -16.06 -7.17
C VAL A 335 12.43 -17.14 -7.76
N ASN A 336 12.86 -18.10 -6.94
CA ASN A 336 13.69 -19.22 -7.32
C ASN A 336 12.84 -20.51 -7.36
N GLY A 337 11.92 -20.58 -8.32
CA GLY A 337 10.88 -21.60 -8.36
C GLY A 337 9.72 -21.32 -7.40
N PRO A 338 8.67 -22.17 -7.40
CA PRO A 338 7.43 -21.86 -6.70
C PRO A 338 7.58 -21.77 -5.17
N ASN A 339 8.51 -22.51 -4.60
CA ASN A 339 8.64 -22.68 -3.15
C ASN A 339 9.64 -21.74 -2.46
N LYS A 340 10.47 -21.01 -3.23
CA LYS A 340 11.57 -20.20 -2.69
C LYS A 340 11.52 -18.79 -3.24
N ILE A 341 10.98 -17.87 -2.45
CA ILE A 341 10.96 -16.44 -2.75
C ILE A 341 11.86 -15.73 -1.74
N PHE A 342 12.76 -14.90 -2.23
CA PHE A 342 13.58 -14.00 -1.42
C PHE A 342 13.19 -12.56 -1.72
N ILE A 343 13.33 -11.73 -0.72
CA ILE A 343 13.08 -10.28 -0.84
C ILE A 343 14.30 -9.52 -0.34
N GLU A 344 14.60 -8.39 -0.96
CA GLU A 344 15.57 -7.45 -0.41
C GLU A 344 14.81 -6.34 0.35
N GLU A 345 15.10 -6.22 1.64
CA GLU A 345 14.57 -5.15 2.50
C GLU A 345 15.74 -4.44 3.19
N ASN A 346 15.81 -3.11 3.06
CA ASN A 346 16.90 -2.29 3.60
C ASN A 346 18.29 -2.77 3.15
N GLY A 347 18.41 -3.26 1.91
CA GLY A 347 19.66 -3.76 1.35
C GLY A 347 20.08 -5.16 1.84
N LYS A 348 19.23 -5.89 2.57
CA LYS A 348 19.51 -7.25 3.04
C LYS A 348 18.52 -8.24 2.42
N LEU A 349 19.05 -9.30 1.86
CA LEU A 349 18.26 -10.42 1.35
C LEU A 349 17.75 -11.28 2.50
N LYS A 350 16.46 -11.60 2.49
CA LYS A 350 15.82 -12.53 3.44
C LYS A 350 14.79 -13.41 2.73
N PRO A 351 14.54 -14.64 3.22
CA PRO A 351 13.48 -15.47 2.69
C PRO A 351 12.11 -14.85 2.99
N SER A 352 11.19 -14.97 2.04
CA SER A 352 9.80 -14.61 2.22
C SER A 352 9.00 -15.81 2.72
N SER A 353 7.93 -15.54 3.48
CA SER A 353 6.93 -16.56 3.86
C SER A 353 5.97 -16.92 2.72
N VAL A 354 5.89 -16.07 1.71
CA VAL A 354 5.01 -16.22 0.54
C VAL A 354 5.56 -17.28 -0.41
N LYS A 355 4.67 -18.09 -1.02
CA LYS A 355 5.02 -19.16 -1.97
C LYS A 355 3.95 -19.25 -3.05
N PHE A 356 4.34 -19.70 -4.23
CA PHE A 356 3.39 -20.14 -5.27
C PHE A 356 2.90 -21.56 -4.96
N GLU A 357 1.66 -21.84 -5.33
CA GLU A 357 1.07 -23.17 -5.13
C GLU A 357 1.67 -24.21 -6.09
N SER A 358 2.10 -23.79 -7.28
CA SER A 358 2.62 -24.68 -8.32
C SER A 358 3.55 -23.97 -9.29
N VAL A 359 4.34 -24.77 -10.05
CA VAL A 359 5.11 -24.30 -11.19
C VAL A 359 4.21 -23.66 -12.26
N ALA A 360 3.04 -24.25 -12.50
CA ALA A 360 2.07 -23.72 -13.46
C ALA A 360 1.55 -22.33 -13.05
N GLY A 361 1.29 -22.13 -11.75
CA GLY A 361 0.88 -20.81 -11.23
C GLY A 361 1.95 -19.74 -11.44
N LEU A 362 3.22 -20.08 -11.21
CA LEU A 362 4.34 -19.16 -11.48
C LEU A 362 4.46 -18.85 -12.99
N LYS A 363 4.36 -19.85 -13.87
CA LYS A 363 4.38 -19.64 -15.33
C LYS A 363 3.23 -18.73 -15.77
N THR A 364 2.02 -18.94 -15.24
CA THR A 364 0.86 -18.09 -15.54
C THR A 364 1.11 -16.61 -15.13
N VAL A 365 1.76 -16.36 -13.99
CA VAL A 365 2.11 -15.00 -13.58
C VAL A 365 3.15 -14.39 -14.53
N ILE A 366 4.16 -15.16 -14.93
CA ILE A 366 5.15 -14.71 -15.92
C ILE A 366 4.45 -14.33 -17.23
N ASP A 367 3.55 -15.18 -17.75
CA ASP A 367 2.80 -14.90 -18.97
C ASP A 367 1.94 -13.63 -18.85
N ARG A 368 1.30 -13.40 -17.70
CA ARG A 368 0.52 -12.18 -17.43
C ARG A 368 1.40 -10.91 -17.41
N ILE A 369 2.63 -11.01 -16.97
CA ILE A 369 3.59 -9.89 -17.01
C ILE A 369 3.97 -9.58 -18.46
N LEU A 370 4.11 -10.61 -19.30
CA LEU A 370 4.62 -10.48 -20.67
C LEU A 370 3.55 -10.12 -21.69
N ALA A 371 2.31 -10.58 -21.49
CA ALA A 371 1.21 -10.38 -22.44
C ALA A 371 0.94 -8.90 -22.76
N PRO A 372 0.87 -7.96 -21.79
CA PRO A 372 0.61 -6.54 -22.07
C PRO A 372 1.67 -5.85 -22.92
N ILE A 373 2.90 -6.37 -22.89
CA ILE A 373 4.04 -5.82 -23.66
C ILE A 373 4.30 -6.58 -24.96
N GLY A 374 3.41 -7.51 -25.33
CA GLY A 374 3.51 -8.29 -26.56
C GLY A 374 4.73 -9.23 -26.59
N ARG A 375 5.28 -9.63 -25.43
CA ARG A 375 6.40 -10.58 -25.32
C ARG A 375 5.91 -11.97 -24.94
N ARG A 376 6.71 -12.97 -25.27
CA ARG A 376 6.48 -14.37 -24.92
C ARG A 376 7.77 -14.96 -24.37
N ILE A 377 7.64 -15.99 -23.57
CA ILE A 377 8.74 -16.82 -23.08
C ILE A 377 8.38 -18.27 -23.35
N ASP A 378 9.26 -19.02 -24.01
CA ASP A 378 9.06 -20.42 -24.36
C ASP A 378 10.42 -21.13 -24.43
N GLU A 379 10.43 -22.42 -24.72
CA GLU A 379 11.66 -23.22 -24.79
C GLU A 379 12.65 -22.73 -25.88
N ALA A 380 12.16 -22.09 -26.94
CA ALA A 380 12.98 -21.50 -27.97
C ALA A 380 13.59 -20.16 -27.57
N SER A 381 12.89 -19.42 -26.71
CA SER A 381 13.30 -18.12 -26.17
C SER A 381 13.11 -18.12 -24.65
N PRO A 382 13.95 -18.84 -23.89
CA PRO A 382 13.72 -19.09 -22.46
C PRO A 382 14.13 -17.95 -21.52
N LEU A 383 14.52 -16.81 -22.06
CA LEU A 383 14.99 -15.62 -21.33
C LEU A 383 14.19 -14.41 -21.80
N VAL A 384 13.68 -13.61 -20.87
CA VAL A 384 12.97 -12.39 -21.23
C VAL A 384 13.16 -11.29 -20.16
N ASP A 385 13.39 -10.07 -20.66
CA ASP A 385 13.31 -8.85 -19.86
C ASP A 385 11.97 -8.16 -20.12
N ALA A 386 11.34 -7.66 -19.08
CA ALA A 386 10.04 -7.04 -19.12
C ALA A 386 9.94 -5.87 -18.13
N ARG A 387 8.78 -5.21 -18.12
CA ARG A 387 8.42 -4.18 -17.15
C ARG A 387 6.99 -4.33 -16.68
N LEU A 388 6.77 -4.09 -15.41
CA LEU A 388 5.43 -3.90 -14.88
C LEU A 388 4.92 -2.49 -15.21
N SER A 389 3.62 -2.30 -15.11
CA SER A 389 2.95 -1.01 -15.35
C SER A 389 3.42 0.11 -14.41
N ASP A 390 3.94 -0.24 -13.22
CA ASP A 390 4.51 0.71 -12.26
C ASP A 390 5.96 1.14 -12.61
N GLY A 391 6.55 0.53 -13.66
CA GLY A 391 7.92 0.75 -14.08
C GLY A 391 8.95 -0.22 -13.51
N SER A 392 8.55 -1.15 -12.64
CA SER A 392 9.44 -2.17 -12.05
C SER A 392 10.01 -3.07 -13.14
N ARG A 393 11.32 -3.33 -13.09
CA ARG A 393 12.01 -4.22 -14.06
C ARG A 393 11.79 -5.67 -13.69
N VAL A 394 11.57 -6.49 -14.70
CA VAL A 394 11.34 -7.92 -14.56
C VAL A 394 12.29 -8.67 -15.48
N ASN A 395 12.95 -9.68 -14.95
CA ASN A 395 13.67 -10.68 -15.73
C ASN A 395 13.09 -12.05 -15.39
N ALA A 396 12.73 -12.82 -16.42
CA ALA A 396 12.25 -14.19 -16.27
C ALA A 396 13.12 -15.15 -17.05
N VAL A 397 13.32 -16.34 -16.49
CA VAL A 397 14.09 -17.44 -17.07
C VAL A 397 13.33 -18.75 -16.84
N ILE A 398 13.17 -19.55 -17.90
CA ILE A 398 12.51 -20.86 -17.82
C ILE A 398 13.43 -22.00 -18.30
N GLU A 399 12.94 -23.23 -18.20
CA GLU A 399 13.60 -24.38 -18.83
C GLU A 399 13.67 -24.21 -20.36
N PRO A 400 14.70 -24.73 -21.03
CA PRO A 400 15.74 -25.64 -20.53
C PRO A 400 16.95 -24.93 -19.88
N VAL A 401 17.02 -23.61 -19.88
CA VAL A 401 18.16 -22.85 -19.35
C VAL A 401 18.15 -22.84 -17.82
N SER A 402 16.99 -22.72 -17.21
CA SER A 402 16.84 -22.83 -15.76
C SER A 402 16.69 -24.29 -15.35
N LEU A 403 17.65 -24.80 -14.56
CA LEU A 403 17.63 -26.17 -14.06
C LEU A 403 16.72 -26.36 -12.82
N SER A 404 16.30 -25.28 -12.20
CA SER A 404 15.49 -25.27 -10.96
C SER A 404 14.02 -24.93 -11.18
N GLY A 405 13.56 -24.95 -12.43
CA GLY A 405 12.23 -24.48 -12.81
C GLY A 405 12.21 -22.97 -13.12
N PRO A 406 11.04 -22.36 -13.32
CA PRO A 406 10.94 -20.95 -13.67
C PRO A 406 11.54 -20.05 -12.58
N LEU A 407 12.32 -19.07 -13.02
CA LEU A 407 12.90 -18.02 -12.20
C LEU A 407 12.30 -16.67 -12.57
N LEU A 408 12.08 -15.81 -11.58
CA LEU A 408 11.57 -14.47 -11.81
C LEU A 408 12.28 -13.49 -10.86
N SER A 409 12.86 -12.44 -11.40
CA SER A 409 13.50 -11.37 -10.65
C SER A 409 12.76 -10.06 -10.93
N ILE A 410 12.27 -9.40 -9.87
CA ILE A 410 11.59 -8.12 -9.98
C ILE A 410 12.38 -7.09 -9.18
N ARG A 411 12.88 -6.07 -9.87
CA ARG A 411 13.49 -4.90 -9.23
C ARG A 411 12.49 -3.76 -9.22
N LYS A 412 12.01 -3.42 -8.03
CA LYS A 412 10.94 -2.44 -7.87
C LYS A 412 11.39 -1.03 -8.21
N PHE A 413 10.45 -0.31 -8.81
CA PHE A 413 10.63 1.09 -9.15
C PHE A 413 10.10 1.98 -8.02
N PHE A 414 11.01 2.63 -7.29
CA PHE A 414 10.62 3.53 -6.21
C PHE A 414 10.03 4.83 -6.74
N LYS A 415 8.82 5.16 -6.28
CA LYS A 415 8.12 6.39 -6.68
C LYS A 415 8.69 7.66 -6.03
N ARG A 416 9.41 7.54 -4.90
CA ARG A 416 9.92 8.69 -4.14
C ARG A 416 11.25 9.18 -4.75
N ASN A 417 11.31 10.44 -5.14
CA ASN A 417 12.56 11.10 -5.48
C ASN A 417 13.33 11.39 -4.18
N ILE A 418 14.57 10.90 -4.12
CA ILE A 418 15.49 11.19 -3.01
C ILE A 418 16.18 12.50 -3.32
N ALA A 419 15.99 13.51 -2.47
CA ALA A 419 16.65 14.80 -2.59
C ALA A 419 18.04 14.78 -1.91
N PHE A 420 18.88 15.80 -2.14
CA PHE A 420 20.16 15.94 -1.45
C PHE A 420 20.02 16.05 0.08
N SER A 421 18.94 16.67 0.58
CA SER A 421 18.62 16.69 2.02
C SER A 421 18.45 15.30 2.62
N ASP A 422 17.82 14.39 1.86
CA ASP A 422 17.69 12.99 2.29
C ASP A 422 19.06 12.29 2.31
N LEU A 423 19.90 12.50 1.28
CA LEU A 423 21.25 11.93 1.19
C LEU A 423 22.15 12.42 2.34
N ILE A 424 22.04 13.70 2.74
CA ILE A 424 22.73 14.26 3.88
C ILE A 424 22.23 13.59 5.17
N SER A 425 20.92 13.46 5.35
CA SER A 425 20.32 12.82 6.54
C SER A 425 20.72 11.35 6.69
N PHE A 426 20.91 10.64 5.56
CA PHE A 426 21.40 9.25 5.54
C PHE A 426 22.91 9.15 5.77
N GLY A 427 23.64 10.26 5.89
CA GLY A 427 25.09 10.28 5.98
C GLY A 427 25.80 9.76 4.72
N ALA A 428 25.13 9.86 3.56
CA ALA A 428 25.68 9.46 2.27
C ALA A 428 26.59 10.54 1.66
N VAL A 429 26.35 11.80 2.01
CA VAL A 429 27.05 12.99 1.52
C VAL A 429 27.12 14.05 2.63
N SER A 430 28.17 14.87 2.69
CA SER A 430 28.22 16.04 3.58
C SER A 430 27.53 17.25 2.95
N SER A 431 27.15 18.25 3.77
CA SER A 431 26.59 19.51 3.28
C SER A 431 27.56 20.20 2.33
N GLU A 432 28.86 20.28 2.69
CA GLU A 432 29.91 20.89 1.85
C GLU A 432 30.02 20.23 0.47
N MET A 433 29.96 18.87 0.43
CA MET A 433 29.95 18.13 -0.83
C MET A 433 28.73 18.45 -1.69
N SER A 434 27.55 18.58 -1.04
CA SER A 434 26.30 18.95 -1.71
C SER A 434 26.40 20.33 -2.34
N ASP A 435 26.89 21.32 -1.58
CA ASP A 435 27.06 22.69 -2.06
C ASP A 435 28.08 22.77 -3.21
N PHE A 436 29.19 22.05 -3.10
CA PHE A 436 30.18 21.94 -4.18
C PHE A 436 29.57 21.32 -5.44
N LEU A 437 28.84 20.22 -5.33
CA LEU A 437 28.21 19.57 -6.47
C LEU A 437 27.14 20.44 -7.12
N LYS A 438 26.39 21.19 -6.31
CA LYS A 438 25.43 22.19 -6.79
C LYS A 438 26.15 23.26 -7.64
N VAL A 439 27.24 23.80 -7.14
CA VAL A 439 28.05 24.78 -7.88
C VAL A 439 28.57 24.15 -9.18
N CYS A 440 29.08 22.94 -9.18
CA CYS A 440 29.54 22.24 -10.39
C CYS A 440 28.43 22.10 -11.44
N VAL A 441 27.21 21.71 -11.04
CA VAL A 441 26.08 21.59 -11.96
C VAL A 441 25.67 22.94 -12.52
N MET A 442 25.63 24.00 -11.70
CA MET A 442 25.32 25.37 -12.13
C MET A 442 26.40 25.95 -13.07
N LEU A 443 27.66 25.59 -12.83
CA LEU A 443 28.80 25.92 -13.71
C LEU A 443 28.84 25.12 -15.00
N ARG A 444 27.85 24.25 -15.23
CA ARG A 444 27.78 23.33 -16.38
C ARG A 444 29.03 22.45 -16.51
N LYS A 445 29.55 21.93 -15.38
CA LYS A 445 30.60 20.91 -15.41
C LYS A 445 30.01 19.58 -15.81
N ASN A 446 30.67 18.85 -16.70
CA ASN A 446 30.31 17.48 -17.03
C ASN A 446 30.73 16.54 -15.87
N ILE A 447 29.81 15.74 -15.38
CA ILE A 447 29.99 14.92 -14.20
C ILE A 447 29.72 13.44 -14.53
N ILE A 448 30.65 12.58 -14.13
CA ILE A 448 30.49 11.13 -14.17
C ILE A 448 30.25 10.63 -12.75
N VAL A 449 29.09 10.00 -12.51
CA VAL A 449 28.81 9.28 -11.28
C VAL A 449 29.23 7.83 -11.43
N SER A 450 30.10 7.35 -10.57
CA SER A 450 30.66 6.02 -10.66
C SER A 450 30.43 5.20 -9.38
N GLY A 451 30.50 3.88 -9.51
CA GLY A 451 30.35 2.94 -8.38
C GLY A 451 29.91 1.56 -8.84
N GLY A 452 29.98 0.59 -7.94
CA GLY A 452 29.51 -0.77 -8.17
C GLY A 452 28.00 -0.87 -8.32
N THR A 453 27.48 -2.10 -8.49
CA THR A 453 26.04 -2.37 -8.53
C THR A 453 25.40 -2.05 -7.18
N GLY A 454 24.23 -1.39 -7.19
CA GLY A 454 23.48 -1.10 -5.98
C GLY A 454 24.09 -0.01 -5.07
N THR A 455 25.09 0.75 -5.53
CA THR A 455 25.69 1.87 -4.76
C THR A 455 24.84 3.14 -4.76
N GLY A 456 23.83 3.25 -5.62
CA GLY A 456 22.95 4.43 -5.69
C GLY A 456 23.33 5.43 -6.78
N LYS A 457 24.00 5.02 -7.85
CA LYS A 457 24.40 5.90 -8.97
C LYS A 457 23.23 6.67 -9.58
N THR A 458 22.16 5.96 -9.96
CA THR A 458 20.97 6.58 -10.55
C THR A 458 20.26 7.50 -9.56
N THR A 459 20.28 7.17 -8.27
CA THR A 459 19.73 8.03 -7.21
C THR A 459 20.49 9.34 -7.10
N LEU A 460 21.82 9.28 -7.08
CA LEU A 460 22.67 10.47 -7.04
C LEU A 460 22.55 11.28 -8.33
N LEU A 461 22.46 10.61 -9.49
CA LEU A 461 22.25 11.27 -10.79
C LEU A 461 20.93 12.05 -10.81
N ASN A 462 19.85 11.46 -10.30
CA ASN A 462 18.56 12.15 -10.12
C ASN A 462 18.69 13.37 -9.19
N ALA A 463 19.38 13.21 -8.07
CA ALA A 463 19.59 14.31 -7.12
C ALA A 463 20.41 15.44 -7.74
N LEU A 464 21.50 15.14 -8.47
CA LEU A 464 22.31 16.13 -9.19
C LEU A 464 21.48 16.90 -10.22
N ALA A 465 20.63 16.18 -10.95
CA ALA A 465 19.78 16.80 -11.97
C ALA A 465 18.78 17.81 -11.38
N THR A 466 18.43 17.76 -10.10
CA THR A 466 17.57 18.77 -9.45
C THR A 466 18.22 20.14 -9.36
N PHE A 467 19.55 20.24 -9.49
CA PHE A 467 20.27 21.50 -9.49
C PHE A 467 20.35 22.16 -10.87
N ILE A 468 19.89 21.50 -11.93
CA ILE A 468 19.79 22.07 -13.28
C ILE A 468 18.66 23.11 -13.31
N GLY A 469 18.89 24.23 -13.97
CA GLY A 469 17.92 25.30 -14.11
C GLY A 469 16.61 24.87 -14.77
N THR A 470 15.51 25.51 -14.37
CA THR A 470 14.16 25.19 -14.89
C THR A 470 13.95 25.63 -16.34
N ASP A 471 14.76 26.51 -16.84
CA ASP A 471 14.77 27.06 -18.21
C ASP A 471 15.57 26.21 -19.21
N GLU A 472 16.30 25.18 -18.70
CA GLU A 472 17.14 24.33 -19.54
C GLU A 472 16.36 23.14 -20.11
N ARG A 473 16.57 22.87 -21.41
CA ARG A 473 16.03 21.68 -22.07
C ARG A 473 16.93 20.48 -21.80
N ILE A 474 16.39 19.48 -21.10
CA ILE A 474 17.09 18.25 -20.72
C ILE A 474 16.63 17.10 -21.60
N VAL A 475 17.56 16.36 -22.20
CA VAL A 475 17.29 15.09 -22.88
C VAL A 475 17.90 13.97 -22.05
N THR A 476 17.05 13.05 -21.54
CA THR A 476 17.51 11.84 -20.85
C THR A 476 17.53 10.66 -21.80
N ILE A 477 18.57 9.82 -21.69
CA ILE A 477 18.75 8.63 -22.52
C ILE A 477 19.09 7.48 -21.60
N GLU A 478 18.25 6.46 -21.59
CA GLU A 478 18.34 5.36 -20.65
C GLU A 478 18.10 4.02 -21.35
N ASP A 479 18.76 2.98 -20.87
CA ASP A 479 18.42 1.60 -21.24
C ASP A 479 17.03 1.25 -20.73
N SER A 480 16.71 1.75 -19.56
CA SER A 480 15.44 1.61 -18.88
C SER A 480 15.17 2.90 -18.13
N ALA A 481 14.03 3.58 -18.40
CA ALA A 481 13.71 4.88 -17.84
C ALA A 481 13.54 4.85 -16.32
N GLU A 482 14.60 5.17 -15.58
CA GLU A 482 14.64 5.28 -14.11
C GLU A 482 14.71 6.73 -13.64
N LEU A 483 15.19 7.65 -14.49
CA LEU A 483 15.34 9.05 -14.13
C LEU A 483 13.98 9.76 -14.03
N LYS A 484 13.82 10.54 -12.97
CA LYS A 484 12.61 11.34 -12.69
C LYS A 484 13.02 12.76 -12.39
N LEU A 485 13.09 13.57 -13.41
CA LEU A 485 13.43 14.97 -13.30
C LEU A 485 12.15 15.78 -13.08
N SER A 486 12.24 16.81 -12.24
CA SER A 486 11.13 17.70 -11.88
C SER A 486 10.99 18.92 -12.79
N GLN A 487 11.95 19.14 -13.67
CA GLN A 487 11.93 20.26 -14.62
C GLN A 487 10.82 20.06 -15.67
N GLU A 488 10.25 21.16 -16.14
CA GLU A 488 9.14 21.15 -17.10
C GLU A 488 9.60 20.67 -18.49
N HIS A 489 10.81 21.06 -18.90
CA HIS A 489 11.30 20.78 -20.25
C HIS A 489 12.23 19.56 -20.30
N VAL A 490 11.71 18.39 -19.98
CA VAL A 490 12.45 17.11 -20.04
C VAL A 490 11.92 16.22 -21.16
N VAL A 491 12.81 15.80 -22.04
CA VAL A 491 12.54 14.82 -23.09
C VAL A 491 13.21 13.51 -22.71
N ARG A 492 12.41 12.46 -22.57
CA ARG A 492 12.88 11.14 -22.13
C ARG A 492 12.97 10.18 -23.31
N LEU A 493 14.14 9.61 -23.52
CA LEU A 493 14.40 8.60 -24.54
C LEU A 493 14.81 7.29 -23.87
N GLU A 494 14.23 6.20 -24.33
CA GLU A 494 14.52 4.86 -23.85
C GLU A 494 14.98 3.95 -24.98
N ALA A 495 16.04 3.18 -24.75
CA ALA A 495 16.52 2.18 -25.68
C ALA A 495 15.47 1.10 -25.91
N ARG A 496 15.44 0.56 -27.11
CA ARG A 496 14.58 -0.55 -27.47
C ARG A 496 15.44 -1.75 -27.86
N PRO A 497 15.37 -2.85 -27.09
CA PRO A 497 16.05 -4.09 -27.48
C PRO A 497 15.43 -4.68 -28.75
N GLN A 498 16.15 -5.58 -29.40
CA GLN A 498 15.66 -6.32 -30.56
C GLN A 498 14.35 -7.04 -30.27
N SER A 499 13.46 -7.09 -31.26
CA SER A 499 12.29 -7.97 -31.22
C SER A 499 12.72 -9.44 -31.31
N ILE A 500 11.78 -10.36 -31.05
CA ILE A 500 11.98 -11.81 -31.21
C ILE A 500 12.50 -12.15 -32.61
N GLU A 501 12.15 -11.34 -33.62
CA GLU A 501 12.60 -11.47 -35.01
C GLU A 501 14.00 -10.88 -35.28
N GLY A 502 14.70 -10.42 -34.28
CA GLY A 502 16.04 -9.80 -34.42
C GLY A 502 16.04 -8.40 -35.03
N LYS A 503 14.86 -7.75 -35.15
CA LYS A 503 14.70 -6.44 -35.81
C LYS A 503 14.31 -5.33 -34.81
N GLY A 504 14.52 -4.08 -35.21
CA GLY A 504 13.95 -2.91 -34.54
C GLY A 504 14.69 -2.46 -33.29
N GLU A 505 15.94 -2.87 -33.09
CA GLU A 505 16.81 -2.37 -32.03
C GLU A 505 17.06 -0.86 -32.18
N ILE A 506 16.97 -0.14 -31.06
CA ILE A 506 17.40 1.25 -30.92
C ILE A 506 18.32 1.32 -29.70
N SER A 507 19.63 1.30 -29.97
CA SER A 507 20.66 1.32 -28.92
C SER A 507 20.79 2.72 -28.29
N ILE A 508 21.35 2.80 -27.06
CA ILE A 508 21.70 4.05 -26.38
C ILE A 508 22.57 4.92 -27.30
N ARG A 509 23.56 4.32 -28.00
CA ARG A 509 24.41 5.04 -28.95
C ARG A 509 23.62 5.80 -30.00
N ARG A 510 22.64 5.11 -30.62
CA ARG A 510 21.78 5.72 -31.65
C ARG A 510 20.93 6.87 -31.08
N LEU A 511 20.48 6.75 -29.84
CA LEU A 511 19.74 7.80 -29.16
C LEU A 511 20.61 9.01 -28.82
N VAL A 512 21.87 8.80 -28.37
CA VAL A 512 22.83 9.91 -28.12
C VAL A 512 23.08 10.69 -29.40
N ILE A 513 23.37 9.99 -30.51
CA ILE A 513 23.58 10.65 -31.82
C ILE A 513 22.35 11.45 -32.28
N ASN A 514 21.14 10.92 -32.01
CA ASN A 514 19.90 11.63 -32.34
C ASN A 514 19.65 12.83 -31.42
N ALA A 515 19.97 12.72 -30.13
CA ALA A 515 19.78 13.78 -29.14
C ALA A 515 20.53 15.08 -29.52
N LEU A 516 21.71 14.98 -30.13
CA LEU A 516 22.49 16.14 -30.63
C LEU A 516 21.72 16.97 -31.65
N ARG A 517 20.70 16.42 -32.31
CA ARG A 517 19.83 17.13 -33.26
C ARG A 517 18.54 17.65 -32.64
N MET A 518 18.32 17.37 -31.35
CA MET A 518 17.10 17.74 -30.62
C MET A 518 17.25 19.09 -29.88
N ARG A 519 18.35 19.80 -30.05
CA ARG A 519 18.67 21.08 -29.37
C ARG A 519 18.61 20.96 -27.85
N PRO A 520 19.30 20.00 -27.23
CA PRO A 520 19.37 19.91 -25.78
C PRO A 520 20.32 20.98 -25.21
N ASP A 521 19.98 21.53 -24.03
CA ASP A 521 20.93 22.28 -23.20
C ASP A 521 21.78 21.31 -22.35
N ARG A 522 21.19 20.17 -21.96
CA ARG A 522 21.85 19.11 -21.20
C ARG A 522 21.47 17.75 -21.74
N ILE A 523 22.43 16.82 -21.78
CA ILE A 523 22.20 15.42 -22.08
C ILE A 523 22.52 14.60 -20.83
N ILE A 524 21.58 13.79 -20.38
CA ILE A 524 21.77 12.89 -19.23
C ILE A 524 21.69 11.46 -19.74
N VAL A 525 22.82 10.75 -19.74
CA VAL A 525 22.86 9.33 -20.09
C VAL A 525 22.80 8.52 -18.80
N GLY A 526 21.75 7.72 -18.64
CA GLY A 526 21.51 6.94 -17.41
C GLY A 526 22.68 6.05 -17.05
N GLU A 527 23.27 5.38 -18.05
CA GLU A 527 24.48 4.56 -17.88
C GLU A 527 25.22 4.38 -19.22
N CYS A 528 26.56 4.49 -19.17
CA CYS A 528 27.44 4.10 -20.27
C CYS A 528 28.06 2.74 -19.99
N ARG A 529 27.90 1.80 -20.95
CA ARG A 529 28.39 0.41 -20.86
C ARG A 529 29.25 -0.01 -22.05
N GLY A 530 29.17 0.68 -23.17
CA GLY A 530 29.81 0.31 -24.43
C GLY A 530 30.17 1.50 -25.30
N GLY A 531 30.11 1.32 -26.62
CA GLY A 531 30.58 2.30 -27.63
C GLY A 531 29.91 3.66 -27.61
N GLU A 532 28.76 3.81 -26.97
CA GLU A 532 28.09 5.09 -26.74
C GLU A 532 28.94 6.10 -25.94
N ALA A 533 29.94 5.59 -25.20
CA ALA A 533 30.85 6.45 -24.44
C ALA A 533 31.59 7.44 -25.33
N LEU A 534 31.95 7.07 -26.56
CA LEU A 534 32.58 7.97 -27.50
C LEU A 534 31.66 9.11 -27.95
N ASP A 535 30.42 8.76 -28.31
CA ASP A 535 29.42 9.74 -28.77
C ASP A 535 29.03 10.69 -27.63
N MET A 536 28.99 10.20 -26.39
CA MET A 536 28.80 11.01 -25.19
C MET A 536 29.95 11.99 -24.94
N LEU A 537 31.23 11.54 -25.04
CA LEU A 537 32.39 12.42 -24.93
C LEU A 537 32.37 13.49 -26.00
N GLN A 538 31.99 13.14 -27.24
CA GLN A 538 31.84 14.12 -28.32
C GLN A 538 30.74 15.14 -28.00
N ALA A 539 29.58 14.70 -27.46
CA ALA A 539 28.52 15.60 -27.03
C ALA A 539 29.04 16.62 -25.99
N MET A 540 29.75 16.12 -24.96
CA MET A 540 30.34 16.93 -23.89
C MET A 540 31.39 17.93 -24.41
N ASN A 541 32.11 17.59 -25.50
CA ASN A 541 33.13 18.46 -26.12
C ASN A 541 32.59 19.43 -27.18
N THR A 542 31.32 19.28 -27.60
CA THR A 542 30.75 20.05 -28.75
C THR A 542 29.59 20.94 -28.35
N GLY A 543 29.64 21.53 -27.15
CA GLY A 543 28.69 22.56 -26.71
C GLY A 543 27.49 22.09 -25.93
N HIS A 544 27.49 20.84 -25.45
CA HIS A 544 26.48 20.29 -24.52
C HIS A 544 27.07 20.16 -23.11
N ASP A 545 27.70 21.26 -22.64
CA ASP A 545 28.32 21.34 -21.32
C ASP A 545 27.32 21.09 -20.18
N GLY A 546 27.78 20.44 -19.13
CA GLY A 546 26.94 20.07 -17.98
C GLY A 546 26.15 18.78 -18.18
N SER A 547 26.56 17.97 -19.14
CA SER A 547 26.01 16.63 -19.32
C SER A 547 26.44 15.71 -18.18
N LEU A 548 25.54 14.78 -17.82
CA LEU A 548 25.71 13.87 -16.71
C LEU A 548 25.60 12.42 -17.19
N THR A 549 26.38 11.52 -16.59
CA THR A 549 26.23 10.08 -16.86
C THR A 549 26.69 9.22 -15.70
N THR A 550 26.38 7.92 -15.75
CA THR A 550 26.93 6.96 -14.82
C THR A 550 27.82 5.93 -15.53
N VAL A 551 28.83 5.45 -14.81
CA VAL A 551 29.75 4.41 -15.26
C VAL A 551 29.98 3.41 -14.13
N HIS A 552 30.04 2.12 -14.44
CA HIS A 552 30.45 1.10 -13.47
C HIS A 552 31.99 1.04 -13.35
N ALA A 553 32.52 1.53 -12.22
CA ALA A 553 33.92 1.35 -11.85
C ALA A 553 34.10 1.28 -10.33
N ASN A 554 35.21 0.72 -9.86
CA ASN A 554 35.48 0.53 -8.44
C ASN A 554 36.13 1.76 -7.80
N THR A 555 36.91 2.52 -8.56
CA THR A 555 37.58 3.75 -8.11
C THR A 555 37.44 4.86 -9.17
N ALA A 556 37.66 6.10 -8.78
CA ALA A 556 37.65 7.23 -9.73
C ALA A 556 38.74 7.07 -10.83
N LYS A 557 39.85 6.45 -10.52
CA LYS A 557 40.91 6.15 -11.49
C LYS A 557 40.45 5.08 -12.50
N ASP A 558 39.74 4.06 -12.06
CA ASP A 558 39.26 2.98 -12.93
C ASP A 558 38.21 3.47 -13.93
N VAL A 559 37.51 4.58 -13.62
CA VAL A 559 36.54 5.21 -14.56
C VAL A 559 37.24 5.55 -15.88
N VAL A 560 38.44 6.13 -15.83
CA VAL A 560 39.19 6.52 -17.04
C VAL A 560 39.54 5.29 -17.87
N SER A 561 40.10 4.26 -17.24
CA SER A 561 40.44 3.00 -17.94
C SER A 561 39.19 2.33 -18.52
N ARG A 562 38.08 2.39 -17.79
CA ARG A 562 36.78 1.83 -18.25
C ARG A 562 36.25 2.58 -19.47
N ILE A 563 36.31 3.91 -19.48
CA ILE A 563 35.89 4.72 -20.62
C ILE A 563 36.78 4.44 -21.83
N ILE A 564 38.10 4.35 -21.65
CA ILE A 564 39.02 3.96 -22.75
C ILE A 564 38.57 2.65 -23.38
N THR A 565 38.33 1.62 -22.56
CA THR A 565 37.83 0.33 -23.05
C THR A 565 36.53 0.46 -23.83
N MET A 566 35.56 1.22 -23.30
CA MET A 566 34.25 1.44 -23.96
C MET A 566 34.40 2.20 -25.29
N VAL A 567 35.28 3.20 -25.35
CA VAL A 567 35.60 3.91 -26.61
C VAL A 567 36.20 2.96 -27.64
N MET A 568 37.11 2.10 -27.25
CA MET A 568 37.64 1.03 -28.13
C MET A 568 36.56 0.08 -28.66
N MET A 569 35.54 -0.22 -27.85
CA MET A 569 34.38 -1.03 -28.26
C MET A 569 33.50 -0.34 -29.31
N SER A 570 33.66 0.98 -29.55
CA SER A 570 32.90 1.69 -30.58
C SER A 570 33.27 1.29 -32.01
N GLY A 571 34.34 0.52 -32.16
CA GLY A 571 34.89 0.10 -33.47
C GLY A 571 35.72 1.17 -34.19
N MET A 572 36.02 2.30 -33.55
CA MET A 572 36.90 3.31 -34.10
C MET A 572 38.36 3.09 -33.63
N GLU A 573 39.28 3.06 -34.55
CA GLU A 573 40.71 2.97 -34.26
C GLU A 573 41.27 4.35 -33.85
N LEU A 574 41.15 4.63 -32.55
CA LEU A 574 41.70 5.84 -31.92
C LEU A 574 42.93 5.50 -31.08
N PRO A 575 44.04 6.24 -31.20
CA PRO A 575 45.16 6.07 -30.27
C PRO A 575 44.74 6.38 -28.84
N GLU A 576 45.24 5.56 -27.88
CA GLU A 576 44.93 5.72 -26.46
C GLU A 576 45.16 7.15 -25.95
N LYS A 577 46.26 7.80 -26.45
CA LYS A 577 46.57 9.20 -26.12
C LYS A 577 45.43 10.14 -26.51
N ALA A 578 44.90 10.02 -27.72
CA ALA A 578 43.80 10.83 -28.19
C ALA A 578 42.50 10.59 -27.37
N ILE A 579 42.25 9.36 -26.96
CA ILE A 579 41.11 9.02 -26.09
C ILE A 579 41.29 9.71 -24.73
N LYS A 580 42.47 9.66 -24.11
CA LYS A 580 42.77 10.33 -22.84
C LYS A 580 42.59 11.85 -22.92
N GLU A 581 43.06 12.48 -24.01
CA GLU A 581 42.85 13.89 -24.27
C GLU A 581 41.36 14.23 -24.36
N GLN A 582 40.58 13.45 -25.11
CA GLN A 582 39.12 13.64 -25.22
C GLN A 582 38.42 13.48 -23.85
N ILE A 583 38.80 12.49 -23.05
CA ILE A 583 38.20 12.27 -21.72
C ILE A 583 38.47 13.48 -20.81
N CYS A 584 39.74 13.95 -20.75
CA CYS A 584 40.10 15.06 -19.87
C CYS A 584 39.53 16.42 -20.34
N SER A 585 39.28 16.58 -21.65
CA SER A 585 38.60 17.76 -22.19
C SER A 585 37.08 17.71 -21.85
N ALA A 586 36.46 16.55 -22.00
CA ALA A 586 35.04 16.37 -21.84
C ALA A 586 34.60 16.34 -20.37
N VAL A 587 35.32 15.66 -19.50
CA VAL A 587 34.90 15.32 -18.11
C VAL A 587 35.71 16.11 -17.10
N GLN A 588 35.04 16.93 -16.27
CA GLN A 588 35.71 17.69 -15.21
C GLN A 588 35.66 17.03 -13.86
N ILE A 589 34.55 16.35 -13.53
CA ILE A 589 34.31 15.80 -12.19
C ILE A 589 33.89 14.33 -12.27
N ILE A 590 34.48 13.51 -11.41
CA ILE A 590 34.05 12.13 -11.14
C ILE A 590 33.57 12.05 -9.69
N VAL A 591 32.37 11.52 -9.49
CA VAL A 591 31.79 11.25 -8.17
C VAL A 591 31.73 9.76 -7.96
N GLN A 592 32.57 9.22 -7.09
CA GLN A 592 32.66 7.79 -6.77
C GLN A 592 31.77 7.45 -5.59
N LEU A 593 30.89 6.47 -5.77
CA LEU A 593 30.04 5.88 -4.73
C LEU A 593 30.58 4.53 -4.28
N ALA A 594 30.48 4.26 -2.98
CA ALA A 594 30.77 2.95 -2.41
C ALA A 594 29.62 2.47 -1.51
N ARG A 595 29.44 1.16 -1.46
CA ARG A 595 28.59 0.48 -0.48
C ARG A 595 29.47 -0.16 0.56
N TYR A 596 29.21 0.16 1.82
CA TYR A 596 29.99 -0.29 2.96
C TYR A 596 29.41 -1.57 3.60
N GLN A 597 30.15 -2.16 4.55
CA GLN A 597 29.82 -3.45 5.18
C GLN A 597 28.51 -3.42 5.97
N ASP A 598 28.14 -2.26 6.51
CA ASP A 598 26.86 -2.02 7.19
C ASP A 598 25.65 -1.84 6.24
N GLY A 599 25.92 -1.89 4.93
CA GLY A 599 24.91 -1.62 3.89
C GLY A 599 24.74 -0.14 3.56
N SER A 600 25.40 0.77 4.28
CA SER A 600 25.35 2.21 3.98
C SER A 600 26.01 2.51 2.63
N ARG A 601 25.50 3.53 1.96
CA ARG A 601 25.98 4.02 0.68
C ARG A 601 26.52 5.42 0.88
N LYS A 602 27.75 5.68 0.48
CA LYS A 602 28.38 6.97 0.67
C LYS A 602 29.13 7.41 -0.58
N ILE A 603 29.25 8.71 -0.80
CA ILE A 603 30.25 9.25 -1.74
C ILE A 603 31.61 8.99 -1.11
N SER A 604 32.36 8.03 -1.68
CA SER A 604 33.71 7.69 -1.21
C SER A 604 34.76 8.70 -1.69
N GLN A 605 34.54 9.32 -2.85
CA GLN A 605 35.45 10.33 -3.41
C GLN A 605 34.72 11.23 -4.40
N ILE A 606 35.03 12.52 -4.39
CA ILE A 606 34.81 13.45 -5.51
C ILE A 606 36.20 13.83 -6.03
N ALA A 607 36.44 13.62 -7.32
CA ALA A 607 37.74 13.87 -7.93
C ALA A 607 37.60 14.79 -9.14
N LYS A 608 38.57 15.74 -9.31
CA LYS A 608 38.78 16.50 -10.51
C LYS A 608 39.67 15.74 -11.48
N LEU A 609 39.34 15.77 -12.75
CA LEU A 609 40.13 15.18 -13.82
C LEU A 609 41.07 16.24 -14.47
N SER A 610 42.30 15.88 -14.75
CA SER A 610 43.23 16.73 -15.48
C SER A 610 44.19 15.88 -16.31
N LEU A 611 44.63 16.45 -17.44
CA LEU A 611 45.68 15.87 -18.28
C LEU A 611 47.02 16.46 -17.88
N LEU A 612 47.99 15.62 -17.60
CA LEU A 612 49.34 16.04 -17.31
C LEU A 612 50.16 16.25 -18.61
N PRO A 613 51.25 17.04 -18.56
CA PRO A 613 52.09 17.30 -19.75
C PRO A 613 52.68 16.04 -20.41
N ASP A 614 52.84 14.94 -19.64
CA ASP A 614 53.30 13.66 -20.15
C ASP A 614 52.21 12.83 -20.85
N GLY A 615 50.98 13.36 -20.91
CA GLY A 615 49.82 12.69 -21.49
C GLY A 615 49.17 11.67 -20.55
N SER A 616 49.55 11.59 -19.29
CA SER A 616 48.91 10.80 -18.28
C SER A 616 47.68 11.54 -17.70
N VAL A 617 46.64 10.78 -17.28
CA VAL A 617 45.46 11.32 -16.65
C VAL A 617 45.61 11.31 -15.15
N GLN A 618 45.45 12.46 -14.52
CA GLN A 618 45.44 12.60 -13.06
C GLN A 618 44.03 12.77 -12.54
N THR A 619 43.69 12.01 -11.52
CA THR A 619 42.48 12.17 -10.72
C THR A 619 42.86 12.79 -9.37
N THR A 620 42.53 14.08 -9.20
CA THR A 620 42.88 14.81 -7.97
C THR A 620 41.68 14.81 -7.01
N PRO A 621 41.81 14.23 -5.79
CA PRO A 621 40.69 14.21 -4.82
C PRO A 621 40.33 15.63 -4.41
N VAL A 622 39.05 15.97 -4.47
CA VAL A 622 38.46 17.21 -3.93
C VAL A 622 37.82 16.91 -2.58
N PHE A 623 37.08 15.84 -2.49
CA PHE A 623 36.52 15.30 -1.24
C PHE A 623 36.72 13.79 -1.17
N GLY A 624 36.75 13.26 0.04
CA GLY A 624 36.79 11.80 0.29
C GLY A 624 36.11 11.43 1.58
N PHE A 625 35.68 10.17 1.69
CA PHE A 625 35.23 9.58 2.96
C PHE A 625 36.36 8.71 3.53
N GLU A 626 36.86 9.09 4.71
CA GLU A 626 37.88 8.33 5.43
C GLU A 626 37.19 7.45 6.48
N GLN A 627 37.18 6.14 6.24
CA GLN A 627 36.69 5.18 7.21
C GLN A 627 37.72 5.00 8.33
N THR A 628 37.27 5.19 9.59
CA THR A 628 38.13 5.04 10.78
C THR A 628 37.89 3.75 11.53
N GLY A 629 36.73 3.11 11.33
CA GLY A 629 36.37 1.86 12.01
C GLY A 629 35.07 1.22 11.53
N TYR A 630 34.79 0.06 12.13
CA TYR A 630 33.53 -0.66 12.01
C TYR A 630 33.22 -1.36 13.34
N ASP A 631 32.09 -1.05 13.96
CA ASP A 631 31.69 -1.58 15.27
C ASP A 631 30.84 -2.87 15.20
N GLY A 632 30.75 -3.50 14.01
CA GLY A 632 29.91 -4.66 13.76
C GLY A 632 28.47 -4.30 13.33
N LYS A 633 28.06 -3.03 13.46
CA LYS A 633 26.72 -2.52 13.06
C LYS A 633 26.81 -1.35 12.09
N THR A 634 27.71 -0.38 12.38
CA THR A 634 27.83 0.88 11.63
C THR A 634 29.28 1.13 11.23
N VAL A 635 29.46 1.67 10.03
CA VAL A 635 30.75 2.14 9.54
C VAL A 635 31.01 3.54 10.08
N GLN A 636 32.12 3.68 10.81
CA GLN A 636 32.59 4.94 11.37
C GLN A 636 33.56 5.63 10.43
N GLY A 637 33.49 6.94 10.32
CA GLY A 637 34.38 7.72 9.46
C GLY A 637 33.89 9.16 9.30
N SER A 638 34.68 9.94 8.59
CA SER A 638 34.35 11.35 8.32
C SER A 638 34.64 11.73 6.87
N PHE A 639 33.89 12.69 6.36
CA PHE A 639 34.15 13.32 5.09
C PHE A 639 35.27 14.34 5.24
N LYS A 640 36.21 14.33 4.30
CA LYS A 640 37.36 15.25 4.24
C LYS A 640 37.25 16.12 3.01
N ASN A 641 37.58 17.41 3.19
CA ASN A 641 37.77 18.37 2.11
C ASN A 641 39.28 18.58 1.90
N TYR A 642 39.77 18.36 0.69
CA TYR A 642 41.21 18.47 0.34
C TYR A 642 41.59 19.84 -0.19
N GLY A 643 40.67 20.83 -0.12
CA GLY A 643 40.99 22.25 -0.37
C GLY A 643 41.04 22.72 -1.84
N ILE A 644 40.57 21.90 -2.78
CA ILE A 644 40.63 22.23 -4.24
C ILE A 644 39.34 22.94 -4.71
N THR A 645 38.50 23.42 -3.79
CA THR A 645 37.22 24.03 -4.10
C THR A 645 37.35 25.50 -4.57
N GLN A 646 38.42 26.17 -4.21
CA GLN A 646 38.61 27.61 -4.44
C GLN A 646 38.52 28.03 -5.93
N GLU A 647 39.07 27.24 -6.85
CA GLU A 647 39.01 27.58 -8.29
C GLU A 647 37.55 27.55 -8.82
N PHE A 648 36.75 26.64 -8.35
CA PHE A 648 35.32 26.55 -8.72
C PHE A 648 34.51 27.69 -8.11
N GLU A 649 34.85 28.13 -6.90
CA GLU A 649 34.23 29.27 -6.23
C GLU A 649 34.57 30.59 -6.97
N VAL A 650 35.81 30.75 -7.37
CA VAL A 650 36.24 31.94 -8.16
C VAL A 650 35.52 31.98 -9.51
N GLU A 651 35.43 30.84 -10.20
CA GLU A 651 34.68 30.75 -11.46
C GLU A 651 33.17 31.01 -11.22
N ALA A 652 32.57 30.48 -10.15
CA ALA A 652 31.19 30.71 -9.84
C ALA A 652 30.88 32.18 -9.55
N LYS A 653 31.73 32.84 -8.78
CA LYS A 653 31.64 34.30 -8.53
C LYS A 653 31.78 35.12 -9.81
N SER A 654 32.71 34.73 -10.68
CA SER A 654 32.88 35.44 -11.97
C SER A 654 31.68 35.32 -12.89
N LYS A 655 30.88 34.25 -12.75
CA LYS A 655 29.65 34.00 -13.52
C LYS A 655 28.37 34.41 -12.77
N GLY A 656 28.47 35.00 -11.58
CA GLY A 656 27.33 35.45 -10.78
C GLY A 656 26.46 34.30 -10.24
N ILE A 657 27.04 33.13 -10.02
CA ILE A 657 26.37 31.96 -9.49
C ILE A 657 26.44 31.93 -7.94
N LEU A 658 27.51 32.53 -7.37
CA LEU A 658 27.74 32.70 -5.93
C LEU A 658 27.85 34.18 -5.59
#